data_843dccd83cdb4f10f7835c6c21cc1df3
#
_entry.id   843dccd83cdb4f10f7835c6c21cc1df3
#
_cell.length_a   1.000
_cell.length_b   1.000
_cell.length_c   1.000
_cell.angle_alpha   90.00
_cell.angle_beta   90.00
_cell.angle_gamma   90.00
#
_symmetry.space_group_name_H-M   'P 1'
#
loop_
_entity.id
_entity.type
_entity.pdbx_description
1 polymer ?
#
loop_
_entity_poly.entity_id
_entity_poly.type
_entity_poly.pdbx_seq_one_letter_code
_entity_poly.pdbx_strand_id
1 'polypeptide(L)'
;MKSVQQFISNNFLPFLVVAFAAGILTGSLADLPLNVTFAFAILTGLVLPICYLKAADLSGYLTTILLFFIAGITAGTISSQEPNEPHHIYNLIDQQRDIVAVGRLLTMPSFDGTTSQAKINLQSIRIGTDLPHQPAIGTILLRIPAPWPQEYRPGTLLAIRAIMQRPAAYGVPGVFDYPAELARQNIWVTAFSRSTAQLHAIADTTTLLQNIRYIPEIMRNSVGEFLDDHTDHEIAGLYRAILLGDRSRLPDTTLEYFKASGTMHILAISGIHLTIIGALLFSLLYWLLRRSEWLLLHTNVKKVTGLICLPLLLGYTLLAGSNTPVIRACIMSMVFIFAFCNDRTRTLSSLIAFGALLILASSPQTLFTVSFQLSFAAFISIALIMPVIQPLIHNQLDKGPMTFRQVAASLRNWALSALFASTAAVLGTAPIVIYHFHRLPLAGPIANLVMEPLICLWALPFGFLALPFIGFVPTIATALLTIGSGGLHLAVSFAELIQMVPKTSLWLPRPAVFLVILYYCALSLMLLSQGLNIKLFRRHLSACLYILLLALLIFPVSPHLISNSKTAAVNFLDVGQGSATLIRFPDNTHMLIDGGGSAFSRETVGQRIIAPFLWDSGITKLETIVLTHPDGDHTNGVPFLLEHFSVQQLFISNYSSGNKQYEELIKMARRQGVKVNQAYSGDILQAGETSVICLANTGLEYGGGNNEGLVISLQRGNTRLLFPGDIDSNTEKGLIAMGKTLSSDILLAAHHGSSSSNSPEFLEQVAPQTIIVSAGRSRKTLFPSEQLREYCTIRQIPLLETSEKGSIRLELKEQTTEIAMLKDLQKNPLRRRHDTWQTTERITVRKE
;
A
#
# COMPACT_ATOMS: atom_id res chain seq x y z
N MET A 1 19.86 37.22 18.18
CA MET A 1 20.81 36.18 17.73
C MET A 1 21.10 35.11 18.79
N LYS A 2 21.49 35.44 20.03
CA LYS A 2 21.80 34.44 21.09
C LYS A 2 20.64 33.45 21.38
N SER A 3 19.38 33.93 21.42
CA SER A 3 18.20 33.06 21.62
C SER A 3 17.95 32.08 20.47
N VAL A 4 18.23 32.48 19.23
CA VAL A 4 18.10 31.61 18.04
C VAL A 4 19.19 30.55 18.02
N GLN A 5 20.40 30.94 18.35
CA GLN A 5 21.55 30.02 18.46
C GLN A 5 21.33 28.95 19.54
N GLN A 6 20.83 29.36 20.72
CA GLN A 6 20.50 28.43 21.79
C GLN A 6 19.36 27.48 21.42
N PHE A 7 18.36 27.98 20.69
CA PHE A 7 17.26 27.15 20.19
C PHE A 7 17.73 26.10 19.18
N ILE A 8 18.58 26.50 18.21
CA ILE A 8 19.18 25.58 17.24
C ILE A 8 20.08 24.56 17.94
N SER A 9 20.91 24.99 18.89
CA SER A 9 21.78 24.09 19.69
C SER A 9 20.97 23.03 20.43
N ASN A 10 19.86 23.42 21.08
CA ASN A 10 19.02 22.49 21.84
C ASN A 10 18.23 21.52 20.96
N ASN A 11 17.96 21.88 19.70
CA ASN A 11 17.20 21.06 18.74
C ASN A 11 18.04 20.66 17.52
N PHE A 12 19.36 20.61 17.64
CA PHE A 12 20.26 20.46 16.51
C PHE A 12 20.03 19.15 15.74
N LEU A 13 19.88 18.04 16.45
CA LEU A 13 19.69 16.73 15.85
C LEU A 13 18.36 16.61 15.06
N PRO A 14 17.20 17.08 15.54
CA PRO A 14 16.00 17.21 14.74
C PRO A 14 16.21 17.97 13.42
N PHE A 15 16.94 19.11 13.43
CA PHE A 15 17.23 19.86 12.20
C PHE A 15 18.06 19.06 11.20
N LEU A 16 19.06 18.28 11.67
CA LEU A 16 19.87 17.42 10.83
C LEU A 16 19.01 16.34 10.13
N VAL A 17 18.09 15.72 10.86
CA VAL A 17 17.18 14.70 10.30
C VAL A 17 16.27 15.30 9.24
N VAL A 18 15.66 16.46 9.52
CA VAL A 18 14.81 17.16 8.55
C VAL A 18 15.60 17.52 7.29
N ALA A 19 16.81 18.04 7.44
CA ALA A 19 17.67 18.35 6.30
C ALA A 19 18.04 17.11 5.51
N PHE A 20 18.41 16.02 6.17
CA PHE A 20 18.76 14.75 5.53
C PHE A 20 17.56 14.15 4.80
N ALA A 21 16.37 14.14 5.41
CA ALA A 21 15.14 13.67 4.79
C ALA A 21 14.72 14.53 3.58
N ALA A 22 14.83 15.87 3.69
CA ALA A 22 14.60 16.78 2.57
C ALA A 22 15.59 16.53 1.42
N GLY A 23 16.86 16.26 1.77
CA GLY A 23 17.89 15.86 0.80
C GLY A 23 17.54 14.56 0.09
N ILE A 24 17.13 13.50 0.82
CA ILE A 24 16.70 12.23 0.23
C ILE A 24 15.53 12.47 -0.74
N LEU A 25 14.53 13.24 -0.33
CA LEU A 25 13.40 13.59 -1.19
C LEU A 25 13.86 14.27 -2.47
N THR A 26 14.72 15.28 -2.36
CA THR A 26 15.26 16.02 -3.53
C THR A 26 16.06 15.10 -4.44
N GLY A 27 16.96 14.26 -3.90
CA GLY A 27 17.79 13.35 -4.69
C GLY A 27 17.01 12.22 -5.37
N SER A 28 15.88 11.80 -4.77
CA SER A 28 15.00 10.79 -5.36
C SER A 28 14.11 11.34 -6.47
N LEU A 29 13.73 12.63 -6.39
CA LEU A 29 12.85 13.28 -7.37
C LEU A 29 13.63 13.96 -8.50
N ALA A 30 14.85 14.45 -8.24
CA ALA A 30 15.69 15.11 -9.21
C ALA A 30 16.62 14.07 -9.86
N ASP A 31 16.70 14.11 -11.18
CA ASP A 31 17.62 13.25 -11.94
C ASP A 31 19.03 13.89 -11.97
N LEU A 32 19.64 13.94 -10.78
CA LEU A 32 20.96 14.56 -10.60
C LEU A 32 22.07 13.56 -10.94
N PRO A 33 23.07 13.97 -11.74
CA PRO A 33 24.24 13.13 -12.02
C PRO A 33 25.01 12.84 -10.73
N LEU A 34 25.36 11.57 -10.51
CA LEU A 34 26.07 11.11 -9.30
C LEU A 34 27.40 11.83 -9.06
N ASN A 35 28.15 12.09 -10.13
CA ASN A 35 29.43 12.82 -10.06
C ASN A 35 29.25 14.23 -9.48
N VAL A 36 28.16 14.92 -9.82
CA VAL A 36 27.84 16.25 -9.29
C VAL A 36 27.51 16.17 -7.81
N THR A 37 26.64 15.20 -7.39
CA THR A 37 26.27 15.05 -5.99
C THR A 37 27.47 14.65 -5.11
N PHE A 38 28.36 13.76 -5.58
CA PHE A 38 29.60 13.42 -4.90
C PHE A 38 30.58 14.59 -4.79
N ALA A 39 30.74 15.38 -5.86
CA ALA A 39 31.60 16.57 -5.83
C ALA A 39 31.12 17.59 -4.77
N PHE A 40 29.80 17.83 -4.70
CA PHE A 40 29.21 18.69 -3.67
C PHE A 40 29.38 18.11 -2.26
N ALA A 41 29.22 16.81 -2.06
CA ALA A 41 29.43 16.16 -0.78
C ALA A 41 30.90 16.27 -0.29
N ILE A 42 31.86 16.05 -1.19
CA ILE A 42 33.29 16.21 -0.89
C ILE A 42 33.61 17.67 -0.56
N LEU A 43 33.16 18.63 -1.38
CA LEU A 43 33.41 20.05 -1.14
C LEU A 43 32.85 20.51 0.21
N THR A 44 31.60 20.10 0.54
CA THR A 44 30.97 20.44 1.81
C THR A 44 31.68 19.77 2.99
N GLY A 45 32.14 18.52 2.83
CA GLY A 45 32.92 17.80 3.82
C GLY A 45 34.31 18.45 4.09
N LEU A 46 34.91 19.05 3.07
CA LEU A 46 36.16 19.82 3.22
C LEU A 46 35.97 21.17 3.93
N VAL A 47 34.85 21.82 3.68
CA VAL A 47 34.51 23.14 4.27
C VAL A 47 34.07 22.98 5.74
N LEU A 48 33.43 21.85 6.10
CA LEU A 48 32.91 21.62 7.46
C LEU A 48 33.97 21.79 8.58
N PRO A 49 35.18 21.16 8.52
CA PRO A 49 36.21 21.32 9.54
C PRO A 49 36.67 22.77 9.70
N ILE A 50 36.78 23.52 8.59
CA ILE A 50 37.18 24.92 8.59
C ILE A 50 36.14 25.80 9.30
N CYS A 51 34.84 25.55 9.05
CA CYS A 51 33.75 26.23 9.74
C CYS A 51 33.67 25.84 11.23
N TYR A 52 33.90 24.57 11.57
CA TYR A 52 33.88 24.05 12.93
C TYR A 52 35.03 24.60 13.77
N LEU A 53 36.21 24.74 13.19
CA LEU A 53 37.40 25.35 13.88
C LEU A 53 37.23 26.85 14.14
N LYS A 54 36.38 27.54 13.38
CA LYS A 54 36.07 28.95 13.56
C LYS A 54 34.84 29.27 14.39
N ALA A 55 34.04 28.27 14.76
CA ALA A 55 32.69 28.58 15.25
C ALA A 55 32.08 27.55 16.21
N ALA A 56 31.97 27.94 17.44
CA ALA A 56 30.77 27.72 18.27
C ALA A 56 29.59 28.58 17.77
N ASP A 57 29.61 29.08 16.54
CA ASP A 57 28.73 30.10 15.98
C ASP A 57 27.67 29.51 15.07
N LEU A 58 26.61 30.30 14.81
CA LEU A 58 25.47 29.98 13.94
C LEU A 58 25.91 29.43 12.56
N SER A 59 27.02 29.91 12.02
CA SER A 59 27.58 29.45 10.74
C SER A 59 27.95 27.97 10.74
N GLY A 60 28.53 27.43 11.82
CA GLY A 60 28.87 26.01 11.94
C GLY A 60 27.62 25.11 11.97
N TYR A 61 26.58 25.51 12.67
CA TYR A 61 25.29 24.79 12.64
C TYR A 61 24.65 24.76 11.24
N LEU A 62 24.61 25.91 10.55
CA LEU A 62 24.04 26.01 9.21
C LEU A 62 24.84 25.18 8.19
N THR A 63 26.16 25.20 8.27
CA THR A 63 27.03 24.38 7.38
C THR A 63 26.80 22.89 7.61
N THR A 64 26.66 22.45 8.88
CA THR A 64 26.37 21.04 9.18
C THR A 64 24.99 20.63 8.66
N ILE A 65 23.98 21.49 8.82
CA ILE A 65 22.63 21.24 8.26
C ILE A 65 22.70 21.09 6.74
N LEU A 66 23.44 21.97 6.05
CA LEU A 66 23.64 21.90 4.60
C LEU A 66 24.38 20.61 4.20
N LEU A 67 25.40 20.19 4.96
CA LEU A 67 26.11 18.93 4.71
C LEU A 67 25.14 17.74 4.77
N PHE A 68 24.30 17.66 5.82
CA PHE A 68 23.30 16.59 5.93
C PHE A 68 22.27 16.63 4.80
N PHE A 69 21.85 17.80 4.36
CA PHE A 69 20.99 17.94 3.18
C PHE A 69 21.66 17.38 1.92
N ILE A 70 22.92 17.73 1.64
CA ILE A 70 23.67 17.23 0.50
C ILE A 70 23.95 15.72 0.60
N ALA A 71 24.31 15.23 1.79
CA ALA A 71 24.43 13.81 2.04
C ALA A 71 23.12 13.07 1.80
N GLY A 72 21.99 13.68 2.18
CA GLY A 72 20.65 13.18 1.88
C GLY A 72 20.36 13.12 0.37
N ILE A 73 20.72 14.17 -0.40
CA ILE A 73 20.61 14.17 -1.86
C ILE A 73 21.38 12.98 -2.44
N THR A 74 22.63 12.81 -2.05
CA THR A 74 23.48 11.71 -2.53
C THR A 74 22.87 10.35 -2.20
N ALA A 75 22.42 10.15 -0.96
CA ALA A 75 21.80 8.91 -0.52
C ALA A 75 20.46 8.63 -1.27
N GLY A 76 19.64 9.66 -1.48
CA GLY A 76 18.41 9.57 -2.24
C GLY A 76 18.65 9.22 -3.71
N THR A 77 19.62 9.88 -4.34
CA THR A 77 19.99 9.61 -5.76
C THR A 77 20.48 8.18 -5.94
N ILE A 78 21.40 7.70 -5.07
CA ILE A 78 21.95 6.33 -5.14
C ILE A 78 20.85 5.29 -4.91
N SER A 79 20.07 5.45 -3.85
CA SER A 79 19.05 4.47 -3.48
C SER A 79 17.85 4.40 -4.45
N SER A 80 17.72 5.40 -5.34
CA SER A 80 16.67 5.43 -6.37
C SER A 80 17.15 4.95 -7.73
N GLN A 81 18.39 4.46 -7.86
CA GLN A 81 18.89 3.92 -9.12
C GLN A 81 18.38 2.50 -9.36
N GLU A 82 18.22 2.17 -10.63
CA GLU A 82 18.04 0.79 -11.06
C GLU A 82 19.34 0.00 -10.90
N PRO A 83 19.27 -1.33 -10.73
CA PRO A 83 20.47 -2.16 -10.69
C PRO A 83 21.28 -2.03 -11.99
N ASN A 84 22.56 -1.62 -11.87
CA ASN A 84 23.44 -1.41 -13.03
C ASN A 84 24.32 -2.62 -13.33
N GLU A 85 24.32 -3.65 -12.48
CA GLU A 85 25.16 -4.83 -12.67
C GLU A 85 24.66 -5.67 -13.85
N PRO A 86 25.53 -6.04 -14.83
CA PRO A 86 25.10 -6.76 -16.03
C PRO A 86 24.41 -8.09 -15.75
N HIS A 87 24.82 -8.77 -14.67
CA HIS A 87 24.25 -10.06 -14.26
C HIS A 87 23.05 -9.93 -13.30
N HIS A 88 22.59 -8.70 -13.01
CA HIS A 88 21.39 -8.54 -12.20
C HIS A 88 20.15 -8.97 -12.99
N ILE A 89 19.28 -9.75 -12.35
CA ILE A 89 18.08 -10.33 -12.99
C ILE A 89 17.21 -9.28 -13.69
N TYR A 90 17.18 -8.06 -13.19
CA TYR A 90 16.49 -6.92 -13.81
C TYR A 90 16.98 -6.64 -15.22
N ASN A 91 18.31 -6.72 -15.46
CA ASN A 91 18.93 -6.43 -16.76
C ASN A 91 18.88 -7.64 -17.73
N LEU A 92 18.67 -8.85 -17.18
CA LEU A 92 18.56 -10.07 -17.97
C LEU A 92 17.13 -10.35 -18.46
N ILE A 93 16.13 -9.70 -17.82
CA ILE A 93 14.70 -9.89 -18.15
C ILE A 93 14.10 -8.53 -18.51
N ASP A 94 13.76 -8.36 -19.77
CA ASP A 94 13.04 -7.21 -20.33
C ASP A 94 11.54 -7.51 -20.52
N GLN A 95 11.23 -8.77 -20.84
CA GLN A 95 9.88 -9.26 -21.10
C GLN A 95 9.59 -10.51 -20.29
N GLN A 96 8.32 -10.90 -20.24
CA GLN A 96 7.89 -12.15 -19.62
C GLN A 96 8.53 -13.37 -20.31
N ARG A 97 9.26 -14.22 -19.56
CA ARG A 97 9.95 -15.41 -20.09
C ARG A 97 9.79 -16.61 -19.17
N ASP A 98 9.70 -17.80 -19.76
CA ASP A 98 9.81 -19.08 -19.03
C ASP A 98 11.30 -19.38 -18.80
N ILE A 99 11.71 -19.49 -17.55
CA ILE A 99 13.10 -19.53 -17.11
C ILE A 99 13.28 -20.63 -16.09
N VAL A 100 14.39 -21.37 -16.21
CA VAL A 100 14.89 -22.24 -15.15
C VAL A 100 15.93 -21.46 -14.36
N ALA A 101 15.64 -21.19 -13.11
CA ALA A 101 16.52 -20.46 -12.21
C ALA A 101 17.04 -21.36 -11.10
N VAL A 102 18.28 -21.13 -10.68
CA VAL A 102 18.86 -21.73 -9.48
C VAL A 102 19.06 -20.63 -8.47
N GLY A 103 18.49 -20.81 -7.28
CA GLY A 103 18.57 -19.80 -6.24
C GLY A 103 18.29 -20.38 -4.85
N ARG A 104 18.64 -19.61 -3.84
CA ARG A 104 18.54 -20.02 -2.44
C ARG A 104 17.32 -19.37 -1.79
N LEU A 105 16.52 -20.16 -1.11
CA LEU A 105 15.37 -19.70 -0.33
C LEU A 105 15.85 -18.80 0.83
N LEU A 106 15.42 -17.55 0.85
CA LEU A 106 15.89 -16.58 1.85
C LEU A 106 15.10 -16.62 3.15
N THR A 107 13.78 -16.62 3.03
CA THR A 107 12.87 -16.52 4.17
C THR A 107 11.84 -17.64 4.10
N MET A 108 11.19 -17.91 5.23
CA MET A 108 10.08 -18.84 5.23
C MET A 108 8.97 -18.32 4.31
N PRO A 109 8.46 -19.17 3.39
CA PRO A 109 7.35 -18.79 2.52
C PRO A 109 6.08 -18.50 3.31
N SER A 110 5.37 -17.47 2.89
CA SER A 110 4.03 -17.16 3.39
C SER A 110 2.98 -17.86 2.53
N PHE A 111 1.91 -18.38 3.16
CA PHE A 111 0.79 -19.00 2.48
C PHE A 111 -0.51 -18.34 2.89
N ASP A 112 -1.29 -17.84 1.92
CA ASP A 112 -2.52 -17.10 2.16
C ASP A 112 -3.81 -17.96 2.05
N GLY A 113 -3.67 -19.27 2.05
CA GLY A 113 -4.76 -20.23 1.86
C GLY A 113 -4.93 -20.67 0.40
N THR A 114 -4.39 -19.93 -0.56
CA THR A 114 -4.47 -20.22 -2.00
C THR A 114 -3.10 -20.21 -2.67
N THR A 115 -2.22 -19.30 -2.30
CA THR A 115 -0.94 -19.04 -2.97
C THR A 115 0.19 -18.93 -1.96
N SER A 116 1.28 -19.65 -2.22
CA SER A 116 2.54 -19.48 -1.49
C SER A 116 3.41 -18.40 -2.14
N GLN A 117 4.04 -17.56 -1.31
CA GLN A 117 5.00 -16.54 -1.73
C GLN A 117 6.34 -16.76 -1.05
N ALA A 118 7.43 -16.78 -1.83
CA ALA A 118 8.78 -17.03 -1.34
C ALA A 118 9.79 -16.06 -1.94
N LYS A 119 10.75 -15.59 -1.13
CA LYS A 119 11.87 -14.76 -1.60
C LYS A 119 13.05 -15.68 -1.91
N ILE A 120 13.52 -15.63 -3.16
CA ILE A 120 14.62 -16.47 -3.66
C ILE A 120 15.78 -15.57 -4.09
N ASN A 121 16.97 -15.80 -3.57
CA ASN A 121 18.19 -15.15 -4.01
C ASN A 121 18.85 -15.96 -5.11
N LEU A 122 18.94 -15.39 -6.29
CA LEU A 122 19.41 -16.07 -7.49
C LEU A 122 20.94 -16.28 -7.47
N GLN A 123 21.37 -17.36 -8.09
CA GLN A 123 22.78 -17.67 -8.40
C GLN A 123 23.01 -17.82 -9.89
N SER A 124 22.07 -18.44 -10.61
CA SER A 124 22.14 -18.60 -12.05
C SER A 124 20.73 -18.75 -12.66
N ILE A 125 20.65 -18.46 -13.95
CA ILE A 125 19.43 -18.66 -14.75
C ILE A 125 19.77 -19.33 -16.07
N ARG A 126 18.78 -20.01 -16.65
CA ARG A 126 18.80 -20.53 -18.00
C ARG A 126 17.54 -20.06 -18.73
N ILE A 127 17.74 -19.33 -19.82
CA ILE A 127 16.68 -18.80 -20.66
C ILE A 127 16.49 -19.74 -21.84
N GLY A 128 15.33 -20.46 -21.86
CA GLY A 128 15.06 -21.49 -22.86
C GLY A 128 15.68 -22.85 -22.51
N THR A 129 15.44 -23.87 -23.36
CA THR A 129 15.86 -25.25 -23.15
C THR A 129 17.32 -25.51 -23.52
N ASP A 130 17.84 -24.80 -24.51
CA ASP A 130 19.09 -25.12 -25.19
C ASP A 130 20.28 -24.22 -24.80
N LEU A 131 20.06 -23.19 -23.98
CA LEU A 131 21.12 -22.30 -23.55
C LEU A 131 21.77 -22.76 -22.25
N PRO A 132 23.09 -22.54 -22.06
CA PRO A 132 23.75 -22.85 -20.79
C PRO A 132 23.27 -21.95 -19.65
N HIS A 133 23.47 -22.43 -18.41
CA HIS A 133 23.26 -21.59 -17.23
C HIS A 133 24.23 -20.40 -17.23
N GLN A 134 23.72 -19.21 -17.07
CA GLN A 134 24.49 -17.98 -16.90
C GLN A 134 24.37 -17.46 -15.47
N PRO A 135 25.42 -16.84 -14.90
CA PRO A 135 25.34 -16.20 -13.58
C PRO A 135 24.22 -15.17 -13.53
N ALA A 136 23.44 -15.18 -12.45
CA ALA A 136 22.41 -14.20 -12.21
C ALA A 136 22.35 -13.86 -10.73
N ILE A 137 22.27 -12.58 -10.42
CA ILE A 137 22.17 -12.06 -9.05
C ILE A 137 20.87 -11.29 -8.88
N GLY A 138 20.44 -11.14 -7.63
CA GLY A 138 19.23 -10.41 -7.25
C GLY A 138 18.19 -11.32 -6.58
N THR A 139 17.24 -10.67 -5.94
CA THR A 139 16.15 -11.37 -5.24
C THR A 139 14.88 -11.31 -6.07
N ILE A 140 14.23 -12.47 -6.25
CA ILE A 140 12.92 -12.58 -6.88
C ILE A 140 11.85 -12.94 -5.86
N LEU A 141 10.60 -12.52 -6.12
CA LEU A 141 9.42 -12.97 -5.41
C LEU A 141 8.73 -14.05 -6.23
N LEU A 142 8.86 -15.28 -5.77
CA LEU A 142 8.22 -16.45 -6.38
C LEU A 142 6.80 -16.62 -5.81
N ARG A 143 5.82 -16.88 -6.69
CA ARG A 143 4.44 -17.20 -6.35
C ARG A 143 4.06 -18.56 -6.92
N ILE A 144 3.37 -19.38 -6.11
CA ILE A 144 2.91 -20.72 -6.48
C ILE A 144 1.47 -20.89 -5.99
N PRO A 145 0.49 -21.27 -6.84
CA PRO A 145 -0.91 -21.46 -6.43
C PRO A 145 -1.09 -22.84 -5.75
N ALA A 146 -0.32 -23.09 -4.70
CA ALA A 146 -0.34 -24.30 -3.89
C ALA A 146 0.35 -24.05 -2.54
N PRO A 147 0.10 -24.87 -1.52
CA PRO A 147 0.88 -24.85 -0.29
C PRO A 147 2.37 -25.14 -0.57
N TRP A 148 3.24 -24.48 0.19
CA TRP A 148 4.69 -24.68 0.07
C TRP A 148 5.11 -26.06 0.60
N PRO A 149 5.99 -26.81 -0.08
CA PRO A 149 6.50 -28.09 0.40
C PRO A 149 7.31 -27.89 1.69
N GLN A 150 6.97 -28.61 2.75
CA GLN A 150 7.60 -28.47 4.07
C GLN A 150 9.08 -28.91 4.09
N GLU A 151 9.49 -29.74 3.14
CA GLU A 151 10.87 -30.20 2.97
C GLU A 151 11.84 -29.08 2.55
N TYR A 152 11.34 -28.00 1.90
CA TYR A 152 12.17 -26.89 1.43
C TYR A 152 12.21 -25.77 2.48
N ARG A 153 13.25 -25.82 3.30
CA ARG A 153 13.50 -24.85 4.39
C ARG A 153 14.33 -23.65 3.92
N PRO A 154 14.30 -22.51 4.63
CA PRO A 154 15.21 -21.40 4.37
C PRO A 154 16.67 -21.88 4.32
N GLY A 155 17.41 -21.41 3.31
CA GLY A 155 18.76 -21.89 3.02
C GLY A 155 18.83 -22.97 1.94
N THR A 156 17.74 -23.70 1.64
CA THR A 156 17.75 -24.71 0.57
C THR A 156 18.04 -24.08 -0.78
N LEU A 157 18.94 -24.71 -1.54
CA LEU A 157 19.21 -24.36 -2.94
C LEU A 157 18.19 -25.07 -3.83
N LEU A 158 17.44 -24.31 -4.60
CA LEU A 158 16.34 -24.79 -5.43
C LEU A 158 16.60 -24.51 -6.91
N ALA A 159 16.34 -25.50 -7.77
CA ALA A 159 16.07 -25.29 -9.18
C ALA A 159 14.57 -25.05 -9.35
N ILE A 160 14.22 -23.97 -10.04
CA ILE A 160 12.86 -23.46 -10.14
C ILE A 160 12.56 -23.17 -11.61
N ARG A 161 11.54 -23.82 -12.17
CA ARG A 161 10.98 -23.39 -13.44
C ARG A 161 9.83 -22.44 -13.19
N ALA A 162 9.96 -21.22 -13.69
CA ALA A 162 8.96 -20.18 -13.47
C ALA A 162 8.89 -19.19 -14.62
N ILE A 163 7.72 -18.60 -14.79
CA ILE A 163 7.52 -17.45 -15.65
C ILE A 163 7.99 -16.22 -14.89
N MET A 164 9.03 -15.55 -15.39
CA MET A 164 9.60 -14.36 -14.76
C MET A 164 9.29 -13.11 -15.56
N GLN A 165 9.01 -12.01 -14.84
CA GLN A 165 8.72 -10.72 -15.45
C GLN A 165 9.06 -9.57 -14.50
N ARG A 166 9.34 -8.40 -15.05
CA ARG A 166 9.35 -7.17 -14.24
C ARG A 166 7.93 -6.90 -13.74
N PRO A 167 7.72 -6.56 -12.46
CA PRO A 167 6.40 -6.23 -11.95
C PRO A 167 5.85 -5.02 -12.69
N ALA A 168 4.61 -5.11 -13.16
CA ALA A 168 3.92 -4.03 -13.84
C ALA A 168 3.09 -3.20 -12.87
N ALA A 169 3.11 -1.88 -13.02
CA ALA A 169 2.14 -1.01 -12.38
C ALA A 169 0.84 -0.98 -13.18
N TYR A 170 -0.28 -0.82 -12.49
CA TYR A 170 -1.48 -0.32 -13.14
C TYR A 170 -1.26 1.17 -13.44
N GLY A 171 -1.45 1.54 -14.68
CA GLY A 171 -1.36 2.93 -15.11
C GLY A 171 -2.62 3.72 -14.77
N VAL A 172 -2.93 3.85 -13.48
CA VAL A 172 -4.14 4.53 -12.99
C VAL A 172 -3.75 5.48 -11.87
N PRO A 173 -4.10 6.77 -11.93
CA PRO A 173 -3.87 7.71 -10.84
C PRO A 173 -4.51 7.24 -9.53
N GLY A 174 -3.87 7.54 -8.41
CA GLY A 174 -4.38 7.17 -7.08
C GLY A 174 -4.18 5.71 -6.67
N VAL A 175 -3.79 4.84 -7.58
CA VAL A 175 -3.57 3.41 -7.33
C VAL A 175 -2.21 3.15 -6.70
N PHE A 176 -2.12 2.14 -5.83
CA PHE A 176 -0.89 1.74 -5.14
C PHE A 176 0.19 1.26 -6.13
N ASP A 177 1.39 1.84 -6.04
CA ASP A 177 2.54 1.47 -6.86
C ASP A 177 3.24 0.23 -6.31
N TYR A 178 2.74 -0.94 -6.70
CA TYR A 178 3.29 -2.23 -6.30
C TYR A 178 4.74 -2.47 -6.77
N PRO A 179 5.14 -2.14 -8.03
CA PRO A 179 6.54 -2.20 -8.44
C PRO A 179 7.49 -1.36 -7.60
N ALA A 180 7.10 -0.13 -7.24
CA ALA A 180 7.92 0.73 -6.40
C ALA A 180 8.09 0.14 -4.98
N GLU A 181 7.03 -0.47 -4.43
CA GLU A 181 7.11 -1.13 -3.12
C GLU A 181 8.04 -2.35 -3.15
N LEU A 182 8.00 -3.16 -4.21
CA LEU A 182 8.93 -4.28 -4.38
C LEU A 182 10.38 -3.81 -4.59
N ALA A 183 10.59 -2.77 -5.41
CA ALA A 183 11.91 -2.19 -5.65
C ALA A 183 12.56 -1.65 -4.36
N ARG A 184 11.77 -1.02 -3.45
CA ARG A 184 12.24 -0.63 -2.11
C ARG A 184 12.71 -1.81 -1.26
N GLN A 185 12.23 -3.01 -1.55
CA GLN A 185 12.67 -4.26 -0.93
C GLN A 185 13.77 -4.98 -1.72
N ASN A 186 14.37 -4.33 -2.73
CA ASN A 186 15.33 -4.90 -3.68
C ASN A 186 14.79 -6.10 -4.48
N ILE A 187 13.48 -6.11 -4.73
CA ILE A 187 12.82 -7.11 -5.58
C ILE A 187 12.40 -6.41 -6.86
N TRP A 188 13.12 -6.69 -7.95
CA TRP A 188 12.92 -6.06 -9.24
C TRP A 188 12.23 -6.97 -10.27
N VAL A 189 12.15 -8.26 -9.96
CA VAL A 189 11.53 -9.29 -10.80
C VAL A 189 10.64 -10.17 -9.96
N THR A 190 9.47 -10.50 -10.49
CA THR A 190 8.54 -11.48 -9.91
C THR A 190 8.54 -12.74 -10.75
N ALA A 191 8.34 -13.88 -10.10
CA ALA A 191 8.31 -15.19 -10.71
C ALA A 191 6.98 -15.90 -10.36
N PHE A 192 6.40 -16.60 -11.31
CA PHE A 192 5.21 -17.41 -11.12
C PHE A 192 5.50 -18.86 -11.59
N SER A 193 5.38 -19.82 -10.66
CA SER A 193 5.44 -21.24 -10.98
C SER A 193 4.03 -21.85 -10.89
N ARG A 194 3.69 -22.69 -11.84
CA ARG A 194 2.33 -23.26 -11.93
C ARG A 194 2.06 -24.34 -10.89
N SER A 195 3.11 -24.97 -10.39
CA SER A 195 3.01 -26.11 -9.47
C SER A 195 4.29 -26.25 -8.67
N THR A 196 4.19 -26.85 -7.49
CA THR A 196 5.32 -27.26 -6.66
C THR A 196 6.20 -28.33 -7.31
N ALA A 197 5.65 -29.12 -8.27
CA ALA A 197 6.42 -30.07 -9.06
C ALA A 197 7.51 -29.42 -9.96
N GLN A 198 7.50 -28.10 -10.10
CA GLN A 198 8.53 -27.33 -10.82
C GLN A 198 9.68 -26.84 -9.93
N LEU A 199 9.68 -27.24 -8.65
CA LEU A 199 10.74 -26.96 -7.69
C LEU A 199 11.49 -28.24 -7.38
N HIS A 200 12.82 -28.18 -7.44
CA HIS A 200 13.68 -29.32 -7.09
C HIS A 200 14.83 -28.84 -6.21
N ALA A 201 15.02 -29.49 -5.08
CA ALA A 201 16.19 -29.23 -4.26
C ALA A 201 17.46 -29.71 -4.94
N ILE A 202 18.49 -28.88 -4.94
CA ILE A 202 19.83 -29.27 -5.42
C ILE A 202 20.68 -29.57 -4.20
N ALA A 203 21.40 -30.69 -4.24
CA ALA A 203 22.39 -31.02 -3.20
C ALA A 203 23.47 -29.92 -3.17
N ASP A 204 23.66 -29.32 -2.02
CA ASP A 204 24.63 -28.25 -1.83
C ASP A 204 25.43 -28.47 -0.54
N THR A 205 26.75 -28.26 -0.60
CA THR A 205 27.62 -28.24 0.55
C THR A 205 27.60 -26.86 1.18
N THR A 206 26.61 -26.63 2.04
CA THR A 206 26.53 -25.35 2.77
C THR A 206 27.64 -25.27 3.82
N THR A 207 28.32 -24.12 3.90
CA THR A 207 29.25 -23.82 4.97
C THR A 207 28.51 -23.61 6.29
N LEU A 208 29.18 -23.92 7.43
CA LEU A 208 28.61 -23.67 8.78
C LEU A 208 28.07 -22.25 8.97
N LEU A 209 28.77 -21.24 8.41
CA LEU A 209 28.35 -19.83 8.47
C LEU A 209 27.05 -19.56 7.69
N GLN A 210 26.84 -20.25 6.56
CA GLN A 210 25.59 -20.14 5.81
C GLN A 210 24.43 -20.73 6.60
N ASN A 211 24.64 -21.85 7.28
CA ASN A 211 23.62 -22.48 8.11
C ASN A 211 23.19 -21.57 9.27
N ILE A 212 24.13 -20.91 9.94
CA ILE A 212 23.85 -19.98 11.04
C ILE A 212 22.92 -18.83 10.58
N ARG A 213 23.11 -18.32 9.37
CA ARG A 213 22.30 -17.22 8.83
C ARG A 213 20.80 -17.55 8.76
N TYR A 214 20.45 -18.81 8.51
CA TYR A 214 19.07 -19.25 8.34
C TYR A 214 18.41 -19.78 9.63
N ILE A 215 19.17 -19.94 10.73
CA ILE A 215 18.65 -20.40 12.02
C ILE A 215 17.41 -19.60 12.47
N PRO A 216 17.39 -18.25 12.45
CA PRO A 216 16.22 -17.51 12.90
C PRO A 216 14.97 -17.81 12.10
N GLU A 217 15.09 -17.97 10.78
CA GLU A 217 13.96 -18.30 9.90
C GLU A 217 13.47 -19.74 10.09
N ILE A 218 14.39 -20.69 10.34
CA ILE A 218 14.04 -22.07 10.66
C ILE A 218 13.30 -22.13 12.01
N MET A 219 13.81 -21.44 13.03
CA MET A 219 13.14 -21.35 14.33
C MET A 219 11.76 -20.69 14.20
N ARG A 220 11.66 -19.63 13.41
CA ARG A 220 10.40 -18.94 13.12
C ARG A 220 9.37 -19.88 12.52
N ASN A 221 9.78 -20.75 11.59
CA ASN A 221 8.91 -21.76 11.00
C ASN A 221 8.45 -22.78 12.06
N SER A 222 9.38 -23.34 12.84
CA SER A 222 9.04 -24.32 13.87
C SER A 222 8.10 -23.77 14.94
N VAL A 223 8.28 -22.50 15.32
CA VAL A 223 7.34 -21.79 16.20
C VAL A 223 5.97 -21.66 15.53
N GLY A 224 5.96 -21.25 14.23
CA GLY A 224 4.70 -21.13 13.48
C GLY A 224 3.94 -22.43 13.35
N GLU A 225 4.62 -23.55 13.03
CA GLU A 225 4.03 -24.89 12.99
C GLU A 225 3.46 -25.30 14.36
N PHE A 226 4.20 -25.05 15.42
CA PHE A 226 3.73 -25.33 16.78
C PHE A 226 2.44 -24.54 17.13
N LEU A 227 2.36 -23.28 16.73
CA LEU A 227 1.16 -22.45 16.92
C LEU A 227 -0.04 -23.03 16.16
N ASP A 228 0.15 -23.46 14.90
CA ASP A 228 -0.89 -24.04 14.06
C ASP A 228 -1.41 -25.37 14.64
N ASP A 229 -0.53 -26.20 15.23
CA ASP A 229 -0.88 -27.51 15.77
C ASP A 229 -1.56 -27.45 17.15
N HIS A 230 -1.35 -26.38 17.93
CA HIS A 230 -1.76 -26.31 19.34
C HIS A 230 -2.76 -25.20 19.66
N THR A 231 -3.20 -24.42 18.67
CA THR A 231 -4.22 -23.37 18.84
C THR A 231 -5.20 -23.39 17.68
N ASP A 232 -6.41 -22.83 17.86
CA ASP A 232 -7.39 -22.71 16.79
C ASP A 232 -6.82 -21.88 15.63
N HIS A 233 -7.25 -22.18 14.40
CA HIS A 233 -6.74 -21.57 13.18
C HIS A 233 -6.68 -20.04 13.20
N GLU A 234 -7.73 -19.37 13.66
CA GLU A 234 -7.78 -17.91 13.77
C GLU A 234 -6.79 -17.38 14.82
N ILE A 235 -6.74 -18.04 15.99
CA ILE A 235 -5.84 -17.70 17.10
C ILE A 235 -4.38 -17.97 16.71
N ALA A 236 -4.10 -19.07 16.02
CA ALA A 236 -2.78 -19.34 15.45
C ALA A 236 -2.33 -18.20 14.52
N GLY A 237 -3.21 -17.76 13.61
CA GLY A 237 -2.97 -16.62 12.73
C GLY A 237 -2.67 -15.32 13.48
N LEU A 238 -3.40 -15.05 14.58
CA LEU A 238 -3.16 -13.88 15.42
C LEU A 238 -1.83 -13.96 16.17
N TYR A 239 -1.50 -15.11 16.78
CA TYR A 239 -0.19 -15.32 17.41
C TYR A 239 0.96 -15.20 16.39
N ARG A 240 0.83 -15.79 15.20
CA ARG A 240 1.80 -15.60 14.10
C ARG A 240 1.99 -14.12 13.78
N ALA A 241 0.92 -13.35 13.73
CA ALA A 241 0.98 -11.91 13.45
C ALA A 241 1.73 -11.13 14.54
N ILE A 242 1.41 -11.34 15.82
CA ILE A 242 1.96 -10.55 16.93
C ILE A 242 3.32 -11.04 17.44
N LEU A 243 3.66 -12.34 17.26
CA LEU A 243 4.94 -12.90 17.70
C LEU A 243 5.96 -13.00 16.56
N LEU A 244 5.52 -13.38 15.36
CA LEU A 244 6.39 -13.67 14.21
C LEU A 244 6.24 -12.67 13.07
N GLY A 245 5.31 -11.71 13.15
CA GLY A 245 5.06 -10.72 12.10
C GLY A 245 4.45 -11.30 10.82
N ASP A 246 3.91 -12.50 10.87
CA ASP A 246 3.29 -13.20 9.74
C ASP A 246 1.76 -13.12 9.81
N ARG A 247 1.14 -12.40 8.87
CA ARG A 247 -0.31 -12.21 8.76
C ARG A 247 -0.96 -13.06 7.68
N SER A 248 -0.19 -13.88 6.97
CA SER A 248 -0.67 -14.58 5.79
C SER A 248 -1.78 -15.59 6.10
N ARG A 249 -1.83 -16.08 7.33
CA ARG A 249 -2.81 -17.06 7.82
C ARG A 249 -4.10 -16.44 8.41
N LEU A 250 -4.16 -15.10 8.52
CA LEU A 250 -5.35 -14.45 9.08
C LEU A 250 -6.51 -14.49 8.07
N PRO A 251 -7.74 -14.82 8.50
CA PRO A 251 -8.94 -14.69 7.69
C PRO A 251 -9.17 -13.25 7.24
N ASP A 252 -9.68 -13.07 6.03
CA ASP A 252 -9.99 -11.73 5.50
C ASP A 252 -11.04 -10.99 6.35
N THR A 253 -11.98 -11.74 6.92
CA THR A 253 -13.00 -11.21 7.86
C THR A 253 -12.36 -10.60 9.09
N THR A 254 -11.41 -11.31 9.71
CA THR A 254 -10.68 -10.84 10.89
C THR A 254 -9.83 -9.62 10.55
N LEU A 255 -9.14 -9.62 9.40
CA LEU A 255 -8.39 -8.46 8.91
C LEU A 255 -9.31 -7.25 8.73
N GLU A 256 -10.53 -7.44 8.21
CA GLU A 256 -11.49 -6.35 8.04
C GLU A 256 -12.00 -5.82 9.37
N TYR A 257 -12.23 -6.65 10.38
CA TYR A 257 -12.56 -6.22 11.75
C TYR A 257 -11.49 -5.28 12.33
N PHE A 258 -10.21 -5.65 12.16
CA PHE A 258 -9.09 -4.82 12.61
C PHE A 258 -8.88 -3.55 11.78
N LYS A 259 -9.18 -3.57 10.48
CA LYS A 259 -9.18 -2.36 9.63
C LYS A 259 -10.30 -1.41 10.04
N ALA A 260 -11.53 -1.92 10.24
CA ALA A 260 -12.71 -1.13 10.63
C ALA A 260 -12.55 -0.48 12.01
N SER A 261 -12.01 -1.20 12.97
CA SER A 261 -11.73 -0.69 14.32
C SER A 261 -10.51 0.25 14.38
N GLY A 262 -9.67 0.33 13.33
CA GLY A 262 -8.45 1.13 13.33
C GLY A 262 -7.27 0.52 14.11
N THR A 263 -7.38 -0.77 14.46
CA THR A 263 -6.39 -1.48 15.29
C THR A 263 -5.46 -2.38 14.47
N MET A 264 -5.45 -2.24 13.14
CA MET A 264 -4.60 -2.99 12.22
C MET A 264 -3.10 -2.90 12.57
N HIS A 265 -2.67 -1.80 13.19
CA HIS A 265 -1.30 -1.60 13.63
C HIS A 265 -0.89 -2.53 14.79
N ILE A 266 -1.84 -3.07 15.56
CA ILE A 266 -1.58 -4.03 16.63
C ILE A 266 -1.21 -5.41 16.05
N LEU A 267 -1.73 -5.77 14.88
CA LEU A 267 -1.35 -7.00 14.17
C LEU A 267 0.03 -6.92 13.51
N ALA A 268 0.67 -5.75 13.52
CA ALA A 268 2.07 -5.60 13.16
C ALA A 268 2.90 -5.56 14.43
N ILE A 269 4.05 -6.22 14.44
CA ILE A 269 4.99 -6.05 15.56
C ILE A 269 5.42 -4.59 15.59
N SER A 270 4.95 -3.87 16.62
CA SER A 270 5.10 -2.42 16.78
C SER A 270 6.14 -2.08 17.85
N GLY A 271 6.44 -0.78 18.00
CA GLY A 271 7.28 -0.30 19.09
C GLY A 271 6.74 -0.66 20.48
N ILE A 272 5.40 -0.69 20.65
CA ILE A 272 4.77 -1.10 21.91
C ILE A 272 5.08 -2.57 22.23
N HIS A 273 4.97 -3.48 21.25
CA HIS A 273 5.31 -4.89 21.41
C HIS A 273 6.75 -5.07 21.90
N LEU A 274 7.71 -4.43 21.21
CA LEU A 274 9.11 -4.55 21.56
C LEU A 274 9.43 -3.91 22.92
N THR A 275 8.73 -2.83 23.28
CA THR A 275 8.85 -2.20 24.58
C THR A 275 8.35 -3.11 25.70
N ILE A 276 7.22 -3.79 25.51
CA ILE A 276 6.68 -4.72 26.50
C ILE A 276 7.58 -5.94 26.65
N ILE A 277 8.03 -6.53 25.55
CA ILE A 277 8.97 -7.65 25.55
C ILE A 277 10.29 -7.22 26.22
N GLY A 278 10.81 -6.05 25.89
CA GLY A 278 12.00 -5.50 26.49
C GLY A 278 11.84 -5.25 28.01
N ALA A 279 10.67 -4.76 28.43
CA ALA A 279 10.36 -4.54 29.83
C ALA A 279 10.26 -5.88 30.60
N LEU A 280 9.65 -6.91 30.01
CA LEU A 280 9.59 -8.26 30.58
C LEU A 280 10.98 -8.87 30.73
N LEU A 281 11.78 -8.83 29.68
CA LEU A 281 13.17 -9.30 29.69
C LEU A 281 14.01 -8.54 30.72
N PHE A 282 13.92 -7.21 30.75
CA PHE A 282 14.62 -6.38 31.70
C PHE A 282 14.21 -6.70 33.13
N SER A 283 12.91 -6.83 33.38
CA SER A 283 12.39 -7.14 34.74
C SER A 283 12.86 -8.51 35.21
N LEU A 284 12.79 -9.52 34.36
CA LEU A 284 13.25 -10.88 34.68
C LEU A 284 14.76 -10.91 34.94
N LEU A 285 15.56 -10.33 34.03
CA LEU A 285 17.03 -10.30 34.17
C LEU A 285 17.46 -9.48 35.38
N TYR A 286 16.84 -8.32 35.60
CA TYR A 286 17.12 -7.49 36.77
C TYR A 286 16.78 -8.21 38.07
N TRP A 287 15.63 -8.91 38.13
CA TRP A 287 15.24 -9.72 39.29
C TRP A 287 16.24 -10.85 39.55
N LEU A 288 16.79 -11.47 38.50
CA LEU A 288 17.78 -12.54 38.59
C LEU A 288 19.15 -11.98 39.02
N LEU A 289 19.65 -10.96 38.33
CA LEU A 289 21.00 -10.42 38.53
C LEU A 289 21.16 -9.71 39.87
N ARG A 290 20.12 -9.07 40.41
CA ARG A 290 20.13 -8.42 41.71
C ARG A 290 20.28 -9.38 42.91
N ARG A 291 20.21 -10.69 42.68
CA ARG A 291 20.43 -11.71 43.73
C ARG A 291 21.93 -11.99 43.94
N SER A 292 22.78 -11.58 43.01
CA SER A 292 24.24 -11.71 43.17
C SER A 292 24.77 -10.52 43.93
N GLU A 293 25.28 -10.76 45.15
CA GLU A 293 25.90 -9.74 45.98
C GLU A 293 27.14 -9.17 45.30
N TRP A 294 27.90 -9.99 44.58
CA TRP A 294 29.07 -9.56 43.83
C TRP A 294 28.75 -8.51 42.78
N LEU A 295 27.64 -8.74 42.01
CA LEU A 295 27.19 -7.78 41.00
C LEU A 295 26.69 -6.48 41.64
N LEU A 296 25.99 -6.56 42.77
CA LEU A 296 25.47 -5.38 43.47
C LEU A 296 26.57 -4.49 44.02
N LEU A 297 27.69 -5.10 44.47
CA LEU A 297 28.84 -4.38 45.07
C LEU A 297 29.78 -3.79 44.02
N HIS A 298 29.97 -4.45 42.87
CA HIS A 298 30.98 -4.07 41.91
C HIS A 298 30.43 -3.40 40.64
N THR A 299 29.11 -3.40 40.40
CA THR A 299 28.53 -2.91 39.14
C THR A 299 27.18 -2.20 39.33
N ASN A 300 26.83 -1.39 38.35
CA ASN A 300 25.46 -0.90 38.26
C ASN A 300 24.58 -1.98 37.59
N VAL A 301 23.90 -2.79 38.39
CA VAL A 301 23.10 -3.92 37.92
C VAL A 301 22.05 -3.50 36.87
N LYS A 302 21.46 -2.28 36.96
CA LYS A 302 20.50 -1.78 35.97
C LYS A 302 21.15 -1.60 34.58
N LYS A 303 22.37 -1.04 34.55
CA LYS A 303 23.12 -0.83 33.29
C LYS A 303 23.57 -2.17 32.69
N VAL A 304 24.04 -3.09 33.53
CA VAL A 304 24.40 -4.45 33.09
C VAL A 304 23.17 -5.17 32.51
N THR A 305 22.02 -5.09 33.20
CA THR A 305 20.76 -5.66 32.69
C THR A 305 20.39 -5.07 31.34
N GLY A 306 20.48 -3.74 31.18
CA GLY A 306 20.22 -3.08 29.91
C GLY A 306 21.11 -3.59 28.77
N LEU A 307 22.42 -3.75 29.05
CA LEU A 307 23.36 -4.26 28.06
C LEU A 307 23.06 -5.71 27.65
N ILE A 308 22.68 -6.58 28.59
CA ILE A 308 22.27 -7.96 28.30
C ILE A 308 20.95 -8.03 27.53
N CYS A 309 20.04 -7.08 27.73
CA CYS A 309 18.81 -7.00 26.96
C CYS A 309 19.03 -6.74 25.46
N LEU A 310 20.11 -6.02 25.07
CA LEU A 310 20.38 -5.67 23.67
C LEU A 310 20.50 -6.90 22.74
N PRO A 311 21.38 -7.88 23.00
CA PRO A 311 21.50 -9.06 22.14
C PRO A 311 20.22 -9.92 22.16
N LEU A 312 19.47 -9.96 23.26
CA LEU A 312 18.21 -10.70 23.35
C LEU A 312 17.11 -10.06 22.50
N LEU A 313 16.99 -8.74 22.52
CA LEU A 313 16.08 -7.99 21.64
C LEU A 313 16.45 -8.13 20.18
N LEU A 314 17.75 -8.14 19.86
CA LEU A 314 18.21 -8.40 18.51
C LEU A 314 17.86 -9.82 18.06
N GLY A 315 18.08 -10.83 18.92
CA GLY A 315 17.70 -12.21 18.65
C GLY A 315 16.20 -12.35 18.40
N TYR A 316 15.37 -11.70 19.21
CA TYR A 316 13.94 -11.68 18.98
C TYR A 316 13.56 -10.96 17.67
N THR A 317 14.22 -9.85 17.32
CA THR A 317 14.01 -9.15 16.05
C THR A 317 14.28 -10.04 14.84
N LEU A 318 15.33 -10.85 14.92
CA LEU A 318 15.65 -11.84 13.87
C LEU A 318 14.58 -12.93 13.78
N LEU A 319 14.13 -13.46 14.93
CA LEU A 319 13.04 -14.45 14.99
C LEU A 319 11.72 -13.89 14.45
N ALA A 320 11.42 -12.62 14.71
CA ALA A 320 10.22 -11.94 14.24
C ALA A 320 10.24 -11.63 12.71
N GLY A 321 11.29 -12.03 11.99
CA GLY A 321 11.41 -11.97 10.55
C GLY A 321 11.94 -10.65 9.98
N SER A 322 12.58 -9.82 10.80
CA SER A 322 13.30 -8.59 10.39
C SER A 322 12.51 -7.68 9.43
N ASN A 323 11.20 -7.64 9.57
CA ASN A 323 10.34 -6.75 8.81
C ASN A 323 10.62 -5.27 9.16
N THR A 324 10.42 -4.36 8.21
CA THR A 324 10.73 -2.93 8.39
C THR A 324 10.20 -2.32 9.71
N PRO A 325 8.95 -2.59 10.17
CA PRO A 325 8.47 -2.10 11.47
C PRO A 325 9.27 -2.65 12.67
N VAL A 326 9.64 -3.92 12.62
CA VAL A 326 10.38 -4.60 13.71
C VAL A 326 11.80 -4.04 13.83
N ILE A 327 12.49 -3.89 12.70
CA ILE A 327 13.85 -3.29 12.65
C ILE A 327 13.83 -1.88 13.24
N ARG A 328 12.85 -1.05 12.88
CA ARG A 328 12.72 0.31 13.43
C ARG A 328 12.49 0.29 14.94
N ALA A 329 11.59 -0.57 15.42
CA ALA A 329 11.34 -0.71 16.84
C ALA A 329 12.58 -1.18 17.59
N CYS A 330 13.36 -2.10 17.01
CA CYS A 330 14.62 -2.57 17.56
C CYS A 330 15.65 -1.43 17.65
N ILE A 331 15.86 -0.68 16.56
CA ILE A 331 16.80 0.47 16.55
C ILE A 331 16.40 1.50 17.61
N MET A 332 15.12 1.84 17.71
CA MET A 332 14.63 2.81 18.70
C MET A 332 14.85 2.30 20.13
N SER A 333 14.58 1.00 20.39
CA SER A 333 14.81 0.38 21.70
C SER A 333 16.31 0.35 22.06
N MET A 334 17.17 0.03 21.10
CA MET A 334 18.63 0.05 21.29
C MET A 334 19.15 1.45 21.60
N VAL A 335 18.68 2.47 20.88
CA VAL A 335 19.02 3.88 21.12
C VAL A 335 18.58 4.31 22.53
N PHE A 336 17.36 3.91 22.94
CA PHE A 336 16.86 4.20 24.28
C PHE A 336 17.70 3.53 25.38
N ILE A 337 17.98 2.22 25.25
CA ILE A 337 18.81 1.48 26.23
C ILE A 337 20.23 2.06 26.28
N PHE A 338 20.83 2.38 25.13
CA PHE A 338 22.15 3.02 25.07
C PHE A 338 22.16 4.38 25.77
N ALA A 339 21.14 5.22 25.52
CA ALA A 339 21.00 6.50 26.20
C ALA A 339 20.80 6.33 27.72
N PHE A 340 20.00 5.33 28.13
CA PHE A 340 19.79 4.98 29.53
C PHE A 340 21.10 4.57 30.23
N CYS A 341 21.89 3.70 29.59
CA CYS A 341 23.18 3.26 30.14
C CYS A 341 24.19 4.40 30.28
N ASN A 342 24.11 5.43 29.44
CA ASN A 342 25.00 6.59 29.46
C ASN A 342 24.44 7.80 30.23
N ASP A 343 23.30 7.65 30.93
CA ASP A 343 22.63 8.73 31.68
C ASP A 343 22.23 9.95 30.78
N ARG A 344 21.94 9.69 29.49
CA ARG A 344 21.65 10.70 28.47
C ARG A 344 20.19 10.68 27.97
N THR A 345 19.24 10.39 28.85
CA THR A 345 17.79 10.29 28.49
C THR A 345 17.04 11.63 28.48
N ARG A 346 17.76 12.77 28.52
CA ARG A 346 17.17 14.09 28.82
C ARG A 346 16.21 14.65 27.79
N THR A 347 16.30 14.26 26.52
CA THR A 347 15.44 14.83 25.46
C THR A 347 14.91 13.74 24.54
N LEU A 348 13.61 13.45 24.68
CA LEU A 348 12.90 12.46 23.85
C LEU A 348 12.99 12.81 22.35
N SER A 349 12.91 14.09 22.00
CA SER A 349 13.02 14.57 20.62
C SER A 349 14.36 14.20 19.97
N SER A 350 15.47 14.31 20.71
CA SER A 350 16.79 13.93 20.20
C SER A 350 16.95 12.41 20.03
N LEU A 351 16.36 11.60 20.93
CA LEU A 351 16.37 10.14 20.76
C LEU A 351 15.58 9.70 19.54
N ILE A 352 14.38 10.26 19.35
CA ILE A 352 13.56 10.00 18.17
C ILE A 352 14.31 10.43 16.89
N ALA A 353 14.90 11.61 16.88
CA ALA A 353 15.66 12.13 15.76
C ALA A 353 16.89 11.25 15.45
N PHE A 354 17.63 10.80 16.45
CA PHE A 354 18.79 9.92 16.25
C PHE A 354 18.36 8.56 15.66
N GLY A 355 17.30 7.98 16.18
CA GLY A 355 16.74 6.75 15.63
C GLY A 355 16.27 6.92 14.17
N ALA A 356 15.58 8.02 13.85
CA ALA A 356 15.20 8.35 12.49
C ALA A 356 16.41 8.48 11.56
N LEU A 357 17.47 9.17 12.01
CA LEU A 357 18.70 9.34 11.23
C LEU A 357 19.36 8.01 10.92
N LEU A 358 19.49 7.12 11.91
CA LEU A 358 20.07 5.78 11.72
C LEU A 358 19.27 4.96 10.71
N ILE A 359 17.93 4.99 10.79
CA ILE A 359 17.05 4.29 9.87
C ILE A 359 17.21 4.83 8.44
N LEU A 360 17.15 6.15 8.28
CA LEU A 360 17.28 6.79 6.97
C LEU A 360 18.69 6.66 6.37
N ALA A 361 19.73 6.65 7.19
CA ALA A 361 21.10 6.42 6.74
C ALA A 361 21.30 4.97 6.27
N SER A 362 20.68 3.99 6.95
CA SER A 362 20.76 2.57 6.56
C SER A 362 19.91 2.25 5.32
N SER A 363 18.76 2.90 5.16
CA SER A 363 17.83 2.68 4.05
C SER A 363 17.08 3.96 3.71
N PRO A 364 17.60 4.81 2.82
CA PRO A 364 16.98 6.10 2.46
C PRO A 364 15.55 5.95 1.90
N GLN A 365 15.29 4.88 1.17
CA GLN A 365 13.97 4.58 0.58
C GLN A 365 12.88 4.34 1.63
N THR A 366 13.25 4.07 2.87
CA THR A 366 12.30 3.93 3.98
C THR A 366 11.47 5.21 4.22
N LEU A 367 12.01 6.40 3.88
CA LEU A 367 11.30 7.68 3.94
C LEU A 367 9.95 7.64 3.20
N PHE A 368 9.89 6.92 2.08
CA PHE A 368 8.70 6.82 1.22
C PHE A 368 7.73 5.69 1.65
N THR A 369 8.10 4.89 2.65
CA THR A 369 7.21 3.83 3.14
C THR A 369 6.15 4.40 4.08
N VAL A 370 4.90 4.01 3.85
CA VAL A 370 3.76 4.42 4.69
C VAL A 370 4.00 4.10 6.18
N SER A 371 4.63 2.96 6.43
CA SER A 371 4.93 2.49 7.78
C SER A 371 5.91 3.42 8.54
N PHE A 372 6.91 3.99 7.87
CA PHE A 372 7.82 4.98 8.47
C PHE A 372 7.07 6.28 8.75
N GLN A 373 6.33 6.78 7.76
CA GLN A 373 5.57 8.03 7.88
C GLN A 373 4.56 7.98 9.04
N LEU A 374 3.77 6.91 9.13
CA LEU A 374 2.78 6.74 10.20
C LEU A 374 3.44 6.65 11.59
N SER A 375 4.54 5.90 11.73
CA SER A 375 5.20 5.75 13.02
C SER A 375 5.73 7.09 13.55
N PHE A 376 6.44 7.84 12.71
CA PHE A 376 7.01 9.13 13.14
C PHE A 376 5.94 10.21 13.32
N ALA A 377 4.90 10.23 12.49
CA ALA A 377 3.76 11.13 12.67
C ALA A 377 3.03 10.87 14.00
N ALA A 378 2.80 9.61 14.37
CA ALA A 378 2.21 9.24 15.65
C ALA A 378 3.10 9.66 16.83
N PHE A 379 4.39 9.34 16.80
CA PHE A 379 5.32 9.72 17.87
C PHE A 379 5.40 11.23 18.06
N ILE A 380 5.52 11.99 16.97
CA ILE A 380 5.58 13.46 17.02
C ILE A 380 4.29 14.02 17.63
N SER A 381 3.13 13.53 17.21
CA SER A 381 1.85 14.01 17.71
C SER A 381 1.62 13.69 19.18
N ILE A 382 1.96 12.49 19.63
CA ILE A 382 1.91 12.09 21.04
C ILE A 382 2.86 12.97 21.87
N ALA A 383 4.11 13.16 21.41
CA ALA A 383 5.10 13.97 22.10
C ALA A 383 4.69 15.45 22.20
N LEU A 384 3.87 15.97 21.26
CA LEU A 384 3.34 17.33 21.28
C LEU A 384 2.15 17.51 22.20
N ILE A 385 1.20 16.58 22.14
CA ILE A 385 -0.13 16.73 22.74
C ILE A 385 -0.12 16.27 24.19
N MET A 386 0.56 15.15 24.52
CA MET A 386 0.53 14.59 25.87
C MET A 386 1.09 15.49 26.96
N PRO A 387 2.19 16.26 26.78
CA PRO A 387 2.68 17.18 27.80
C PRO A 387 1.67 18.31 28.16
N VAL A 388 0.76 18.63 27.23
CA VAL A 388 -0.27 19.64 27.46
C VAL A 388 -1.47 19.08 28.22
N ILE A 389 -1.83 17.83 27.93
CA ILE A 389 -3.03 17.15 28.49
C ILE A 389 -2.73 16.49 29.81
N GLN A 390 -1.55 15.90 29.97
CA GLN A 390 -1.19 15.13 31.16
C GLN A 390 -1.35 15.89 32.50
N PRO A 391 -0.98 17.18 32.64
CA PRO A 391 -1.23 17.96 33.84
C PRO A 391 -2.73 18.16 34.17
N LEU A 392 -3.58 18.17 33.11
CA LEU A 392 -5.04 18.32 33.27
C LEU A 392 -5.68 17.05 33.83
N ILE A 393 -5.10 15.88 33.51
CA ILE A 393 -5.60 14.58 33.97
C ILE A 393 -5.11 14.25 35.38
N HIS A 394 -3.84 14.59 35.69
CA HIS A 394 -3.17 14.18 36.93
C HIS A 394 -3.29 15.21 38.07
N ASN A 395 -4.36 16.02 38.09
CA ASN A 395 -4.63 16.90 39.23
C ASN A 395 -4.87 16.09 40.50
N GLN A 396 -3.81 16.06 41.35
CA GLN A 396 -3.80 15.66 42.80
C GLN A 396 -4.37 14.26 43.12
N LEU A 397 -3.52 13.25 42.96
CA LEU A 397 -3.64 12.07 43.80
C LEU A 397 -2.93 12.39 45.11
N ASP A 398 -3.71 12.56 46.21
CA ASP A 398 -3.16 12.66 47.55
C ASP A 398 -2.25 11.48 47.84
N LYS A 399 -1.08 11.74 48.45
CA LYS A 399 -0.10 10.72 48.87
C LYS A 399 -0.54 9.89 50.09
N GLY A 400 -1.85 9.70 50.24
CA GLY A 400 -2.44 8.89 51.31
C GLY A 400 -2.45 7.40 51.07
N PRO A 401 -2.86 6.55 52.02
CA PRO A 401 -2.98 5.11 51.85
C PRO A 401 -3.95 4.73 50.74
N MET A 402 -3.69 3.64 50.02
CA MET A 402 -4.43 3.20 48.82
C MET A 402 -5.92 2.92 49.19
N THR A 403 -6.78 3.86 48.91
CA THR A 403 -8.24 3.71 49.07
C THR A 403 -8.89 3.30 47.75
N PHE A 404 -10.08 2.68 47.78
CA PHE A 404 -10.85 2.35 46.58
C PHE A 404 -11.06 3.56 45.66
N ARG A 405 -11.25 4.77 46.21
CA ARG A 405 -11.33 6.03 45.44
C ARG A 405 -10.03 6.36 44.71
N GLN A 406 -8.89 6.08 45.34
CA GLN A 406 -7.58 6.31 44.68
C GLN A 406 -7.31 5.30 43.57
N VAL A 407 -7.70 4.02 43.77
CA VAL A 407 -7.61 3.01 42.68
C VAL A 407 -8.50 3.39 41.52
N ALA A 408 -9.75 3.77 41.76
CA ALA A 408 -10.69 4.21 40.74
C ALA A 408 -10.21 5.47 40.02
N ALA A 409 -9.63 6.45 40.73
CA ALA A 409 -9.04 7.66 40.18
C ALA A 409 -7.80 7.34 39.32
N SER A 410 -6.95 6.41 39.78
CA SER A 410 -5.77 5.96 39.00
C SER A 410 -6.19 5.26 37.73
N LEU A 411 -7.18 4.37 37.76
CA LEU A 411 -7.73 3.68 36.62
C LEU A 411 -8.36 4.67 35.62
N ARG A 412 -9.15 5.62 36.11
CA ARG A 412 -9.71 6.69 35.30
C ARG A 412 -8.61 7.52 34.61
N ASN A 413 -7.58 7.93 35.37
CA ASN A 413 -6.49 8.74 34.83
C ASN A 413 -5.67 7.97 33.80
N TRP A 414 -5.46 6.66 34.00
CA TRP A 414 -4.86 5.77 33.00
C TRP A 414 -5.72 5.70 31.75
N ALA A 415 -7.01 5.44 31.87
CA ALA A 415 -7.93 5.34 30.74
C ALA A 415 -8.01 6.65 29.93
N LEU A 416 -8.10 7.80 30.63
CA LEU A 416 -8.07 9.11 29.97
C LEU A 416 -6.73 9.36 29.26
N SER A 417 -5.61 9.04 29.91
CA SER A 417 -4.27 9.18 29.29
C SER A 417 -4.13 8.32 28.04
N ALA A 418 -4.57 7.06 28.09
CA ALA A 418 -4.57 6.15 26.94
C ALA A 418 -5.49 6.65 25.81
N LEU A 419 -6.70 7.12 26.13
CA LEU A 419 -7.65 7.67 25.18
C LEU A 419 -7.07 8.92 24.47
N PHE A 420 -6.51 9.86 25.24
CA PHE A 420 -5.91 11.07 24.64
C PHE A 420 -4.63 10.78 23.86
N ALA A 421 -3.80 9.82 24.30
CA ALA A 421 -2.62 9.39 23.54
C ALA A 421 -3.01 8.75 22.20
N SER A 422 -4.03 7.88 22.22
CA SER A 422 -4.57 7.26 21.01
C SER A 422 -5.21 8.30 20.08
N THR A 423 -5.98 9.26 20.62
CA THR A 423 -6.55 10.36 19.85
C THR A 423 -5.45 11.23 19.22
N ALA A 424 -4.39 11.55 19.98
CA ALA A 424 -3.24 12.29 19.47
C ALA A 424 -2.54 11.55 18.31
N ALA A 425 -2.37 10.23 18.44
CA ALA A 425 -1.81 9.40 17.39
C ALA A 425 -2.69 9.39 16.13
N VAL A 426 -4.02 9.21 16.31
CA VAL A 426 -4.97 9.24 15.18
C VAL A 426 -4.95 10.59 14.48
N LEU A 427 -5.01 11.69 15.22
CA LEU A 427 -4.94 13.05 14.64
C LEU A 427 -3.63 13.25 13.86
N GLY A 428 -2.51 12.83 14.43
CA GLY A 428 -1.21 12.96 13.78
C GLY A 428 -1.06 12.11 12.53
N THR A 429 -1.71 10.96 12.47
CA THR A 429 -1.61 10.03 11.34
C THR A 429 -2.72 10.20 10.31
N ALA A 430 -3.83 10.84 10.66
CA ALA A 430 -5.02 10.97 9.82
C ALA A 430 -4.74 11.46 8.38
N PRO A 431 -3.94 12.52 8.14
CA PRO A 431 -3.67 12.96 6.78
C PRO A 431 -2.98 11.90 5.91
N ILE A 432 -2.02 11.16 6.48
CA ILE A 432 -1.30 10.09 5.79
C ILE A 432 -2.23 8.88 5.56
N VAL A 433 -3.04 8.52 6.55
CA VAL A 433 -4.00 7.41 6.46
C VAL A 433 -5.04 7.68 5.38
N ILE A 434 -5.62 8.88 5.33
CA ILE A 434 -6.57 9.26 4.29
C ILE A 434 -5.88 9.28 2.92
N TYR A 435 -4.67 9.83 2.83
CA TYR A 435 -3.93 9.93 1.58
C TYR A 435 -3.61 8.57 0.94
N HIS A 436 -3.26 7.55 1.75
CA HIS A 436 -2.83 6.24 1.25
C HIS A 436 -3.94 5.18 1.23
N PHE A 437 -4.88 5.25 2.18
CA PHE A 437 -5.88 4.20 2.37
C PHE A 437 -7.32 4.66 2.14
N HIS A 438 -7.54 5.95 1.94
CA HIS A 438 -8.88 6.53 1.74
C HIS A 438 -9.87 6.22 2.87
N ARG A 439 -9.41 5.74 4.02
CA ARG A 439 -10.23 5.27 5.13
C ARG A 439 -9.74 5.86 6.45
N LEU A 440 -10.60 6.52 7.21
CA LEU A 440 -10.32 7.06 8.53
C LEU A 440 -11.15 6.32 9.58
N PRO A 441 -10.52 5.45 10.42
CA PRO A 441 -11.23 4.74 11.48
C PRO A 441 -11.51 5.67 12.66
N LEU A 442 -12.77 6.06 12.86
CA LEU A 442 -13.20 6.93 13.96
C LEU A 442 -13.22 6.21 15.30
N ALA A 443 -13.49 4.90 15.29
CA ALA A 443 -13.53 4.07 16.49
C ALA A 443 -12.13 3.83 17.10
N GLY A 444 -11.04 4.16 16.40
CA GLY A 444 -9.67 3.82 16.79
C GLY A 444 -9.30 4.16 18.24
N PRO A 445 -9.53 5.38 18.73
CA PRO A 445 -9.20 5.74 20.11
C PRO A 445 -9.88 4.87 21.18
N ILE A 446 -11.15 4.53 20.97
CA ILE A 446 -11.92 3.67 21.88
C ILE A 446 -11.49 2.20 21.70
N ALA A 447 -11.30 1.77 20.47
CA ALA A 447 -10.84 0.42 20.16
C ALA A 447 -9.49 0.12 20.81
N ASN A 448 -8.53 1.04 20.71
CA ASN A 448 -7.21 0.87 21.32
C ASN A 448 -7.27 0.77 22.85
N LEU A 449 -8.17 1.52 23.49
CA LEU A 449 -8.33 1.46 24.95
C LEU A 449 -8.67 0.05 25.45
N VAL A 450 -9.37 -0.76 24.65
CA VAL A 450 -9.77 -2.13 25.00
C VAL A 450 -8.81 -3.15 24.38
N MET A 451 -8.49 -3.02 23.10
CA MET A 451 -7.75 -4.05 22.37
C MET A 451 -6.25 -4.08 22.71
N GLU A 452 -5.63 -2.91 22.96
CA GLU A 452 -4.21 -2.87 23.36
C GLU A 452 -3.96 -3.62 24.68
N PRO A 453 -4.74 -3.44 25.78
CA PRO A 453 -4.57 -4.27 26.98
C PRO A 453 -4.78 -5.76 26.73
N LEU A 454 -5.80 -6.15 25.98
CA LEU A 454 -6.10 -7.56 25.69
C LEU A 454 -4.98 -8.24 24.89
N ILE A 455 -4.47 -7.55 23.87
CA ILE A 455 -3.45 -8.13 22.99
C ILE A 455 -2.05 -7.90 23.56
N CYS A 456 -1.71 -6.65 23.91
CA CYS A 456 -0.34 -6.29 24.27
C CYS A 456 0.03 -6.59 25.72
N LEU A 457 -0.94 -6.51 26.68
CA LEU A 457 -0.65 -6.78 28.11
C LEU A 457 -1.09 -8.17 28.54
N TRP A 458 -1.97 -8.83 27.81
CA TRP A 458 -2.42 -10.19 28.13
C TRP A 458 -1.84 -11.20 27.12
N ALA A 459 -2.28 -11.23 25.87
CA ALA A 459 -1.91 -12.26 24.91
C ALA A 459 -0.41 -12.30 24.58
N LEU A 460 0.19 -11.13 24.29
CA LEU A 460 1.59 -11.02 23.88
C LEU A 460 2.58 -11.51 24.98
N PRO A 461 2.45 -11.13 26.27
CA PRO A 461 3.34 -11.64 27.31
C PRO A 461 3.28 -13.16 27.46
N PHE A 462 2.07 -13.76 27.48
CA PHE A 462 1.93 -15.21 27.57
C PHE A 462 2.46 -15.92 26.33
N GLY A 463 2.19 -15.39 25.14
CA GLY A 463 2.76 -15.89 23.88
C GLY A 463 4.29 -15.81 23.86
N PHE A 464 4.87 -14.69 24.31
CA PHE A 464 6.32 -14.52 24.39
C PHE A 464 6.95 -15.48 25.43
N LEU A 465 6.35 -15.63 26.59
CA LEU A 465 6.81 -16.57 27.62
C LEU A 465 6.70 -18.04 27.19
N ALA A 466 5.82 -18.38 26.26
CA ALA A 466 5.72 -19.72 25.71
C ALA A 466 6.91 -20.10 24.81
N LEU A 467 7.53 -19.13 24.12
CA LEU A 467 8.58 -19.37 23.10
C LEU A 467 9.74 -20.26 23.61
N PRO A 468 10.34 -20.03 24.79
CA PRO A 468 11.43 -20.86 25.28
C PRO A 468 11.02 -22.33 25.54
N PHE A 469 9.74 -22.58 25.84
CA PHE A 469 9.24 -23.91 26.21
C PHE A 469 8.82 -24.77 25.01
N ILE A 470 8.64 -24.19 23.84
CA ILE A 470 8.20 -24.90 22.63
C ILE A 470 9.10 -26.10 22.33
N GLY A 471 10.44 -25.92 22.45
CA GLY A 471 11.40 -27.00 22.16
C GLY A 471 11.67 -27.96 23.30
N PHE A 472 11.39 -27.61 24.55
CA PHE A 472 11.79 -28.39 25.74
C PHE A 472 10.61 -28.96 26.52
N VAL A 473 9.53 -28.18 26.68
CA VAL A 473 8.33 -28.59 27.45
C VAL A 473 7.07 -28.12 26.76
N PRO A 474 6.65 -28.77 25.67
CA PRO A 474 5.50 -28.33 24.84
C PRO A 474 4.22 -28.10 25.63
N THR A 475 3.97 -28.91 26.67
CA THR A 475 2.77 -28.79 27.55
C THR A 475 2.70 -27.44 28.27
N ILE A 476 3.84 -26.92 28.75
CA ILE A 476 3.90 -25.58 29.37
C ILE A 476 3.65 -24.51 28.32
N ALA A 477 4.27 -24.63 27.14
CA ALA A 477 4.05 -23.70 26.04
C ALA A 477 2.56 -23.64 25.64
N THR A 478 1.91 -24.81 25.47
CA THR A 478 0.47 -24.88 25.16
C THR A 478 -0.39 -24.26 26.25
N ALA A 479 -0.12 -24.53 27.54
CA ALA A 479 -0.86 -23.92 28.64
C ALA A 479 -0.75 -22.39 28.65
N LEU A 480 0.45 -21.85 28.42
CA LEU A 480 0.67 -20.41 28.32
C LEU A 480 -0.07 -19.79 27.13
N LEU A 481 0.00 -20.43 25.96
CA LEU A 481 -0.75 -20.00 24.76
C LEU A 481 -2.26 -20.03 25.00
N THR A 482 -2.78 -21.08 25.66
CA THR A 482 -4.21 -21.18 26.00
C THR A 482 -4.66 -20.06 26.94
N ILE A 483 -3.85 -19.69 27.94
CA ILE A 483 -4.15 -18.55 28.82
C ILE A 483 -4.17 -17.24 28.03
N GLY A 484 -3.19 -17.05 27.16
CA GLY A 484 -3.08 -15.84 26.33
C GLY A 484 -4.15 -15.76 25.23
N SER A 485 -4.63 -16.92 24.71
CA SER A 485 -5.68 -16.95 23.67
C SER A 485 -7.01 -16.34 24.14
N GLY A 486 -7.30 -16.38 25.43
CA GLY A 486 -8.46 -15.68 26.01
C GLY A 486 -8.47 -14.19 25.69
N GLY A 487 -7.30 -13.53 25.75
CA GLY A 487 -7.16 -12.13 25.35
C GLY A 487 -7.40 -11.90 23.85
N LEU A 488 -6.96 -12.84 22.99
CA LEU A 488 -7.17 -12.75 21.54
C LEU A 488 -8.64 -12.96 21.17
N HIS A 489 -9.31 -13.96 21.75
CA HIS A 489 -10.74 -14.18 21.51
C HIS A 489 -11.58 -12.96 21.89
N LEU A 490 -11.33 -12.37 23.06
CA LEU A 490 -12.01 -11.14 23.49
C LEU A 490 -11.72 -9.96 22.55
N ALA A 491 -10.50 -9.84 22.06
CA ALA A 491 -10.13 -8.77 21.12
C ALA A 491 -10.84 -8.93 19.78
N VAL A 492 -10.93 -10.15 19.22
CA VAL A 492 -11.66 -10.41 17.96
C VAL A 492 -13.15 -10.12 18.15
N SER A 493 -13.77 -10.65 19.20
CA SER A 493 -15.21 -10.39 19.50
C SER A 493 -15.51 -8.90 19.66
N PHE A 494 -14.59 -8.15 20.27
CA PHE A 494 -14.75 -6.71 20.43
C PHE A 494 -14.58 -5.97 19.10
N ALA A 495 -13.64 -6.39 18.24
CA ALA A 495 -13.45 -5.81 16.91
C ALA A 495 -14.66 -6.09 16.00
N GLU A 496 -15.24 -7.29 16.07
CA GLU A 496 -16.49 -7.65 15.41
C GLU A 496 -17.66 -6.77 15.88
N LEU A 497 -17.81 -6.57 17.18
CA LEU A 497 -18.83 -5.68 17.74
C LEU A 497 -18.69 -4.24 17.21
N ILE A 498 -17.47 -3.72 17.13
CA ILE A 498 -17.21 -2.39 16.56
C ILE A 498 -17.67 -2.32 15.11
N GLN A 499 -17.42 -3.36 14.29
CA GLN A 499 -17.83 -3.36 12.89
C GLN A 499 -19.35 -3.31 12.71
N MET A 500 -20.12 -3.88 13.65
CA MET A 500 -21.58 -3.80 13.60
C MET A 500 -22.12 -2.38 13.80
N VAL A 501 -21.32 -1.47 14.37
CA VAL A 501 -21.72 -0.07 14.57
C VAL A 501 -21.56 0.71 13.26
N PRO A 502 -22.63 1.34 12.75
CA PRO A 502 -22.54 2.11 11.51
C PRO A 502 -21.53 3.25 11.59
N LYS A 503 -20.81 3.52 10.49
CA LYS A 503 -19.88 4.65 10.36
C LYS A 503 -18.69 4.64 11.34
N THR A 504 -18.25 3.49 11.78
CA THR A 504 -17.02 3.33 12.58
C THR A 504 -15.77 3.75 11.82
N SER A 505 -15.81 3.69 10.50
CA SER A 505 -14.79 4.24 9.61
C SER A 505 -15.42 5.08 8.51
N LEU A 506 -14.75 6.17 8.13
CA LEU A 506 -15.15 7.05 7.04
C LEU A 506 -14.28 6.78 5.83
N TRP A 507 -14.89 6.62 4.67
CA TRP A 507 -14.19 6.59 3.40
C TRP A 507 -14.14 8.01 2.83
N LEU A 508 -12.93 8.48 2.50
CA LEU A 508 -12.69 9.88 2.16
C LEU A 508 -11.83 9.96 0.90
N PRO A 509 -12.11 10.94 0.03
CA PRO A 509 -11.25 11.24 -1.10
C PRO A 509 -9.83 11.62 -0.66
N ARG A 510 -8.89 11.49 -1.59
CA ARG A 510 -7.48 11.83 -1.36
C ARG A 510 -7.32 13.32 -1.10
N PRO A 511 -6.70 13.72 0.01
CA PRO A 511 -6.46 15.12 0.29
C PRO A 511 -5.36 15.67 -0.62
N ALA A 512 -5.46 16.95 -0.97
CA ALA A 512 -4.42 17.60 -1.75
C ALA A 512 -3.07 17.61 -1.00
N VAL A 513 -2.00 17.24 -1.70
CA VAL A 513 -0.65 17.10 -1.12
C VAL A 513 -0.20 18.37 -0.39
N PHE A 514 -0.52 19.56 -0.92
CA PHE A 514 -0.14 20.81 -0.28
C PHE A 514 -0.80 21.00 1.10
N LEU A 515 -2.06 20.55 1.30
CA LEU A 515 -2.73 20.58 2.60
C LEU A 515 -2.06 19.62 3.59
N VAL A 516 -1.65 18.44 3.13
CA VAL A 516 -0.91 17.48 3.95
C VAL A 516 0.43 18.09 4.38
N ILE A 517 1.16 18.73 3.46
CA ILE A 517 2.42 19.41 3.76
C ILE A 517 2.19 20.54 4.77
N LEU A 518 1.20 21.39 4.56
CA LEU A 518 0.87 22.49 5.48
C LEU A 518 0.53 21.97 6.89
N TYR A 519 -0.23 20.86 6.97
CA TYR A 519 -0.56 20.25 8.25
C TYR A 519 0.69 19.82 9.02
N TYR A 520 1.62 19.09 8.36
CA TYR A 520 2.85 18.63 9.01
C TYR A 520 3.85 19.76 9.26
N CYS A 521 3.89 20.80 8.43
CA CYS A 521 4.65 22.02 8.72
C CYS A 521 4.13 22.70 9.99
N ALA A 522 2.81 22.86 10.12
CA ALA A 522 2.21 23.45 11.31
C ALA A 522 2.44 22.58 12.57
N LEU A 523 2.36 21.24 12.43
CA LEU A 523 2.66 20.29 13.50
C LEU A 523 4.14 20.39 13.94
N SER A 524 5.05 20.49 12.99
CA SER A 524 6.49 20.63 13.23
C SER A 524 6.81 21.97 13.90
N LEU A 525 6.19 23.09 13.44
CA LEU A 525 6.32 24.40 14.07
C LEU A 525 5.79 24.40 15.51
N MET A 526 4.72 23.67 15.78
CA MET A 526 4.20 23.50 17.14
C MET A 526 5.19 22.77 18.04
N LEU A 527 5.87 21.72 17.53
CA LEU A 527 6.94 21.01 18.24
C LEU A 527 8.09 21.97 18.58
N LEU A 528 8.57 22.70 17.59
CA LEU A 528 9.68 23.62 17.74
C LEU A 528 9.33 24.79 18.70
N SER A 529 8.07 25.25 18.71
CA SER A 529 7.61 26.33 19.57
C SER A 529 7.51 25.96 21.07
N GLN A 530 7.57 24.68 21.41
CA GLN A 530 7.58 24.25 22.83
C GLN A 530 8.80 24.79 23.60
N GLY A 531 9.93 24.96 22.90
CA GLY A 531 11.13 25.61 23.46
C GLY A 531 11.07 27.14 23.54
N LEU A 532 10.12 27.77 22.86
CA LEU A 532 9.91 29.21 22.84
C LEU A 532 8.69 29.55 23.73
N ASN A 533 8.85 30.35 24.75
CA ASN A 533 7.82 30.62 25.75
C ASN A 533 6.68 31.57 25.23
N ILE A 534 6.23 31.38 23.98
CA ILE A 534 5.25 32.21 23.28
C ILE A 534 3.87 31.53 23.31
N LYS A 535 3.13 31.68 24.44
CA LYS A 535 1.81 31.07 24.63
C LYS A 535 0.79 31.46 23.54
N LEU A 536 0.80 32.72 23.10
CA LEU A 536 -0.13 33.24 22.11
C LEU A 536 0.12 32.59 20.73
N PHE A 537 1.38 32.47 20.30
CA PHE A 537 1.77 31.81 19.05
C PHE A 537 1.32 30.33 19.01
N ARG A 538 1.49 29.58 20.12
CA ARG A 538 1.01 28.19 20.22
C ARG A 538 -0.50 28.08 20.09
N ARG A 539 -1.27 29.02 20.66
CA ARG A 539 -2.73 29.03 20.55
C ARG A 539 -3.19 29.24 19.10
N HIS A 540 -2.58 30.18 18.38
CA HIS A 540 -2.88 30.40 16.97
C HIS A 540 -2.46 29.20 16.10
N LEU A 541 -1.32 28.59 16.36
CA LEU A 541 -0.84 27.44 15.62
C LEU A 541 -1.73 26.20 15.86
N SER A 542 -2.23 25.99 17.08
CA SER A 542 -3.22 24.94 17.38
C SER A 542 -4.54 25.17 16.63
N ALA A 543 -5.01 26.42 16.57
CA ALA A 543 -6.20 26.77 15.78
C ALA A 543 -5.97 26.53 14.28
N CYS A 544 -4.80 26.90 13.77
CA CYS A 544 -4.42 26.63 12.38
C CYS A 544 -4.39 25.14 12.05
N LEU A 545 -3.83 24.30 12.94
CA LEU A 545 -3.85 22.84 12.80
C LEU A 545 -5.28 22.29 12.77
N TYR A 546 -6.15 22.80 13.62
CA TYR A 546 -7.56 22.40 13.65
C TYR A 546 -8.28 22.78 12.36
N ILE A 547 -8.05 24.00 11.85
CA ILE A 547 -8.61 24.47 10.57
C ILE A 547 -8.09 23.62 9.41
N LEU A 548 -6.78 23.30 9.40
CA LEU A 548 -6.18 22.47 8.37
C LEU A 548 -6.71 21.03 8.41
N LEU A 549 -6.90 20.44 9.60
CA LEU A 549 -7.51 19.13 9.73
C LEU A 549 -8.96 19.14 9.24
N LEU A 550 -9.72 20.17 9.60
CA LEU A 550 -11.09 20.34 9.12
C LEU A 550 -11.14 20.53 7.59
N ALA A 551 -10.20 21.28 7.05
CA ALA A 551 -10.05 21.45 5.60
C ALA A 551 -9.70 20.12 4.90
N LEU A 552 -8.82 19.30 5.48
CA LEU A 552 -8.49 17.95 4.97
C LEU A 552 -9.70 17.03 4.94
N LEU A 553 -10.65 17.19 5.87
CA LEU A 553 -11.86 16.37 5.94
C LEU A 553 -12.99 16.89 5.05
N ILE A 554 -13.13 18.22 4.92
CA ILE A 554 -14.27 18.86 4.22
C ILE A 554 -13.95 19.13 2.75
N PHE A 555 -12.71 19.49 2.43
CA PHE A 555 -12.29 19.86 1.09
C PHE A 555 -11.28 18.85 0.53
N PRO A 556 -11.72 17.70 0.02
CA PRO A 556 -10.88 16.87 -0.84
C PRO A 556 -10.66 17.60 -2.15
N VAL A 557 -9.74 18.58 -2.16
CA VAL A 557 -9.42 19.36 -3.36
C VAL A 557 -8.54 18.50 -4.24
N SER A 558 -9.16 17.76 -5.14
CA SER A 558 -8.45 17.31 -6.33
C SER A 558 -8.24 18.53 -7.24
N PRO A 559 -7.03 18.75 -7.78
CA PRO A 559 -6.78 19.80 -8.78
C PRO A 559 -7.72 19.70 -10.00
N HIS A 560 -8.31 18.54 -10.22
CA HIS A 560 -9.26 18.25 -11.31
C HIS A 560 -10.68 18.80 -11.07
N LEU A 561 -11.05 19.12 -9.82
CA LEU A 561 -12.36 19.75 -9.50
C LEU A 561 -12.45 21.22 -9.93
N ILE A 562 -11.31 21.89 -10.17
CA ILE A 562 -11.27 23.29 -10.61
C ILE A 562 -11.41 23.40 -12.14
N SER A 563 -11.39 22.29 -12.85
CA SER A 563 -11.69 22.30 -14.28
C SER A 563 -13.20 22.54 -14.48
N ASN A 564 -13.59 23.79 -14.55
CA ASN A 564 -14.86 24.24 -15.13
C ASN A 564 -14.90 23.95 -16.64
N SER A 565 -14.45 22.74 -17.04
CA SER A 565 -14.44 22.38 -18.44
C SER A 565 -15.87 22.01 -18.85
N LYS A 566 -16.44 22.80 -19.71
CA LYS A 566 -17.66 22.47 -20.47
C LYS A 566 -17.46 21.23 -21.37
N THR A 567 -16.38 20.44 -21.17
CA THR A 567 -16.01 19.26 -21.96
C THR A 567 -16.43 17.97 -21.27
N ALA A 568 -16.86 16.98 -22.02
CA ALA A 568 -16.99 15.62 -21.51
C ALA A 568 -15.61 14.92 -21.53
N ALA A 569 -15.37 14.05 -20.55
CA ALA A 569 -14.15 13.24 -20.52
C ALA A 569 -14.51 11.77 -20.40
N VAL A 570 -13.82 10.92 -21.18
CA VAL A 570 -13.95 9.46 -21.14
C VAL A 570 -12.60 8.88 -20.72
N ASN A 571 -12.59 8.12 -19.62
CA ASN A 571 -11.37 7.51 -19.09
C ASN A 571 -11.48 5.99 -19.18
N PHE A 572 -10.69 5.37 -20.04
CA PHE A 572 -10.52 3.92 -20.10
C PHE A 572 -9.46 3.52 -19.07
N LEU A 573 -9.86 2.84 -18.01
CA LEU A 573 -8.97 2.51 -16.89
C LEU A 573 -8.16 1.24 -17.19
N ASP A 574 -6.89 1.25 -16.83
CA ASP A 574 -6.05 0.04 -16.83
C ASP A 574 -6.42 -0.83 -15.62
N VAL A 575 -7.47 -1.63 -15.78
CA VAL A 575 -7.94 -2.57 -14.74
C VAL A 575 -7.27 -3.95 -14.82
N GLY A 576 -6.30 -4.11 -15.72
CA GLY A 576 -5.78 -5.41 -16.09
C GLY A 576 -6.74 -6.13 -17.03
N GLN A 577 -7.04 -7.41 -16.76
CA GLN A 577 -8.06 -8.12 -17.55
C GLN A 577 -9.42 -7.56 -17.20
N GLY A 578 -10.24 -7.29 -18.24
CA GLY A 578 -11.57 -6.73 -18.12
C GLY A 578 -11.70 -5.29 -18.61
N SER A 579 -12.86 -4.70 -18.42
CA SER A 579 -13.19 -3.34 -18.86
C SER A 579 -13.75 -2.49 -17.73
N ALA A 580 -13.30 -1.23 -17.66
CA ALA A 580 -13.93 -0.20 -16.84
C ALA A 580 -13.70 1.17 -17.48
N THR A 581 -14.78 1.86 -17.81
CA THR A 581 -14.71 3.16 -18.45
C THR A 581 -15.51 4.19 -17.67
N LEU A 582 -14.86 5.24 -17.18
CA LEU A 582 -15.52 6.35 -16.49
C LEU A 582 -15.77 7.50 -17.45
N ILE A 583 -17.02 7.89 -17.59
CA ILE A 583 -17.47 9.06 -18.35
C ILE A 583 -17.82 10.16 -17.37
N ARG A 584 -17.22 11.33 -17.54
CA ARG A 584 -17.61 12.59 -16.88
C ARG A 584 -18.33 13.45 -17.90
N PHE A 585 -19.56 13.81 -17.60
CA PHE A 585 -20.35 14.72 -18.41
C PHE A 585 -20.05 16.20 -18.11
N PRO A 586 -20.45 17.13 -18.99
CA PRO A 586 -20.20 18.56 -18.83
C PRO A 586 -20.86 19.17 -17.59
N ASP A 587 -21.95 18.58 -17.09
CA ASP A 587 -22.66 18.95 -15.87
C ASP A 587 -22.01 18.35 -14.60
N ASN A 588 -20.84 17.74 -14.75
CA ASN A 588 -20.11 17.04 -13.71
C ASN A 588 -20.81 15.82 -13.11
N THR A 589 -21.78 15.25 -13.84
CA THR A 589 -22.32 13.92 -13.51
C THR A 589 -21.39 12.82 -14.05
N HIS A 590 -21.44 11.63 -13.45
CA HIS A 590 -20.50 10.55 -13.72
C HIS A 590 -21.25 9.25 -14.05
N MET A 591 -20.79 8.59 -15.11
CA MET A 591 -21.24 7.25 -15.50
C MET A 591 -20.05 6.32 -15.56
N LEU A 592 -20.18 5.14 -14.96
CA LEU A 592 -19.22 4.06 -15.09
C LEU A 592 -19.83 2.97 -15.99
N ILE A 593 -19.14 2.62 -17.07
CA ILE A 593 -19.43 1.46 -17.91
C ILE A 593 -18.48 0.36 -17.48
N ASP A 594 -19.03 -0.73 -16.97
CA ASP A 594 -18.36 -1.89 -16.39
C ASP A 594 -17.46 -1.60 -15.18
N GLY A 595 -17.11 -2.63 -14.44
CA GLY A 595 -16.40 -2.55 -13.18
C GLY A 595 -15.10 -3.35 -13.15
N GLY A 596 -14.65 -3.87 -14.31
CA GLY A 596 -13.45 -4.69 -14.36
C GLY A 596 -13.51 -5.95 -13.49
N GLY A 597 -12.51 -6.79 -13.53
CA GLY A 597 -12.46 -7.91 -12.63
C GLY A 597 -11.34 -8.90 -12.86
N SER A 598 -11.11 -9.72 -11.86
CA SER A 598 -10.32 -10.95 -11.94
C SER A 598 -10.86 -11.91 -10.90
N ALA A 599 -11.17 -13.12 -11.30
CA ALA A 599 -11.68 -14.18 -10.42
C ALA A 599 -10.66 -14.65 -9.37
N PHE A 600 -9.38 -14.25 -9.48
CA PHE A 600 -8.26 -14.80 -8.69
C PHE A 600 -7.67 -13.85 -7.64
N SER A 601 -8.29 -12.68 -7.38
CA SER A 601 -7.79 -11.73 -6.39
C SER A 601 -8.66 -11.70 -5.15
N ARG A 602 -8.06 -11.72 -3.95
CA ARG A 602 -8.76 -11.53 -2.67
C ARG A 602 -9.45 -10.16 -2.59
N GLU A 603 -8.80 -9.11 -3.10
CA GLU A 603 -9.38 -7.77 -3.18
C GLU A 603 -9.90 -7.53 -4.59
N THR A 604 -11.09 -6.98 -4.70
CA THR A 604 -11.75 -6.70 -5.99
C THR A 604 -11.05 -5.56 -6.73
N VAL A 605 -11.20 -5.52 -8.05
CA VAL A 605 -10.71 -4.41 -8.89
C VAL A 605 -11.36 -3.09 -8.47
N GLY A 606 -12.62 -3.14 -8.03
CA GLY A 606 -13.30 -1.97 -7.46
C GLY A 606 -12.53 -1.34 -6.30
N GLN A 607 -12.10 -2.17 -5.34
CA GLN A 607 -11.37 -1.71 -4.17
C GLN A 607 -9.94 -1.26 -4.49
N ARG A 608 -9.23 -1.96 -5.38
CA ARG A 608 -7.80 -1.74 -5.64
C ARG A 608 -7.51 -0.70 -6.70
N ILE A 609 -8.42 -0.49 -7.65
CA ILE A 609 -8.16 0.32 -8.84
C ILE A 609 -9.21 1.41 -9.01
N ILE A 610 -10.51 1.03 -9.14
CA ILE A 610 -11.55 1.98 -9.52
C ILE A 610 -11.82 2.97 -8.38
N ALA A 611 -12.03 2.52 -7.16
CA ALA A 611 -12.33 3.40 -6.04
C ALA A 611 -11.17 4.36 -5.72
N PRO A 612 -9.88 3.92 -5.65
CA PRO A 612 -8.76 4.84 -5.53
C PRO A 612 -8.71 5.91 -6.63
N PHE A 613 -8.98 5.54 -7.88
CA PHE A 613 -9.05 6.50 -8.99
C PHE A 613 -10.19 7.52 -8.80
N LEU A 614 -11.38 7.05 -8.41
CA LEU A 614 -12.52 7.94 -8.15
C LEU A 614 -12.21 8.89 -6.99
N TRP A 615 -11.66 8.40 -5.89
CA TRP A 615 -11.29 9.24 -4.74
C TRP A 615 -10.13 10.18 -5.04
N ASP A 616 -9.15 9.76 -5.84
CA ASP A 616 -8.07 10.65 -6.31
C ASP A 616 -8.63 11.77 -7.20
N SER A 617 -9.65 11.45 -7.99
CA SER A 617 -10.40 12.41 -8.82
C SER A 617 -11.45 13.22 -8.04
N GLY A 618 -11.59 13.03 -6.72
CA GLY A 618 -12.56 13.72 -5.87
C GLY A 618 -14.01 13.28 -6.08
N ILE A 619 -14.22 12.15 -6.76
CA ILE A 619 -15.55 11.61 -7.07
C ILE A 619 -16.01 10.74 -5.90
N THR A 620 -17.18 11.06 -5.35
CA THR A 620 -17.83 10.30 -4.26
C THR A 620 -19.22 9.80 -4.65
N LYS A 621 -19.69 10.20 -5.83
CA LYS A 621 -21.01 9.90 -6.35
C LYS A 621 -20.92 9.43 -7.80
N LEU A 622 -21.64 8.35 -8.11
CA LEU A 622 -21.84 7.85 -9.46
C LEU A 622 -23.34 7.91 -9.76
N GLU A 623 -23.74 8.76 -10.69
CA GLU A 623 -25.15 8.87 -11.06
C GLU A 623 -25.62 7.58 -11.72
N THR A 624 -24.75 6.97 -12.53
CA THR A 624 -25.10 5.79 -13.31
C THR A 624 -23.95 4.79 -13.34
N ILE A 625 -24.25 3.53 -13.13
CA ILE A 625 -23.41 2.40 -13.51
C ILE A 625 -24.12 1.62 -14.61
N VAL A 626 -23.40 1.25 -15.66
CA VAL A 626 -23.90 0.40 -16.74
C VAL A 626 -23.09 -0.89 -16.76
N LEU A 627 -23.74 -2.04 -16.68
CA LEU A 627 -23.10 -3.34 -16.84
C LEU A 627 -23.46 -3.88 -18.21
N THR A 628 -22.44 -4.04 -19.05
CA THR A 628 -22.64 -4.51 -20.42
C THR A 628 -23.12 -5.95 -20.43
N HIS A 629 -22.53 -6.83 -19.60
CA HIS A 629 -22.93 -8.25 -19.48
C HIS A 629 -22.51 -8.82 -18.10
N PRO A 630 -22.97 -10.05 -17.72
CA PRO A 630 -22.83 -10.56 -16.36
C PRO A 630 -21.45 -11.16 -15.99
N ASP A 631 -20.45 -11.12 -16.87
CA ASP A 631 -19.17 -11.77 -16.64
C ASP A 631 -18.31 -11.06 -15.58
N GLY A 632 -17.48 -11.83 -14.90
CA GLY A 632 -16.74 -11.36 -13.73
C GLY A 632 -15.71 -10.28 -14.05
N ASP A 633 -15.16 -10.25 -15.25
CA ASP A 633 -14.21 -9.22 -15.71
C ASP A 633 -14.87 -7.89 -16.12
N HIS A 634 -16.20 -7.82 -16.00
CA HIS A 634 -17.00 -6.60 -16.13
C HIS A 634 -17.76 -6.22 -14.86
N THR A 635 -18.02 -7.17 -13.96
CA THR A 635 -18.90 -6.94 -12.81
C THR A 635 -18.22 -6.99 -11.45
N ASN A 636 -17.05 -7.64 -11.33
CA ASN A 636 -16.44 -7.98 -10.04
C ASN A 636 -16.04 -6.77 -9.18
N GLY A 637 -15.77 -5.61 -9.78
CA GLY A 637 -15.45 -4.38 -9.04
C GLY A 637 -16.68 -3.63 -8.50
N VAL A 638 -17.87 -3.89 -9.03
CA VAL A 638 -19.08 -3.09 -8.74
C VAL A 638 -19.62 -3.26 -7.33
N PRO A 639 -19.60 -4.44 -6.67
CA PRO A 639 -20.06 -4.59 -5.30
C PRO A 639 -19.41 -3.61 -4.33
N PHE A 640 -18.09 -3.43 -4.42
CA PHE A 640 -17.38 -2.48 -3.58
C PHE A 640 -17.83 -1.02 -3.83
N LEU A 641 -18.12 -0.67 -5.09
CA LEU A 641 -18.60 0.67 -5.43
C LEU A 641 -20.01 0.93 -4.90
N LEU A 642 -20.90 -0.06 -4.96
CA LEU A 642 -22.23 0.05 -4.38
C LEU A 642 -22.20 0.29 -2.87
N GLU A 643 -21.27 -0.32 -2.15
CA GLU A 643 -21.14 -0.17 -0.70
C GLU A 643 -20.55 1.19 -0.28
N HIS A 644 -19.69 1.79 -1.09
CA HIS A 644 -18.86 2.92 -0.66
C HIS A 644 -19.07 4.22 -1.41
N PHE A 645 -19.83 4.19 -2.52
CA PHE A 645 -20.18 5.37 -3.31
C PHE A 645 -21.71 5.56 -3.35
N SER A 646 -22.12 6.83 -3.49
CA SER A 646 -23.54 7.12 -3.73
C SER A 646 -23.89 6.82 -5.17
N VAL A 647 -24.47 5.63 -5.43
CA VAL A 647 -24.94 5.22 -6.75
C VAL A 647 -26.43 5.45 -6.85
N GLN A 648 -26.92 6.11 -7.93
CA GLN A 648 -28.34 6.40 -8.09
C GLN A 648 -29.06 5.32 -8.89
N GLN A 649 -28.46 4.89 -10.02
CA GLN A 649 -29.07 3.90 -10.91
C GLN A 649 -28.03 2.94 -11.49
N LEU A 650 -28.48 1.73 -11.74
CA LEU A 650 -27.73 0.64 -12.35
C LEU A 650 -28.51 0.17 -13.59
N PHE A 651 -27.92 0.27 -14.78
CA PHE A 651 -28.44 -0.33 -15.99
C PHE A 651 -27.79 -1.67 -16.24
N ILE A 652 -28.58 -2.65 -16.62
CA ILE A 652 -28.12 -4.04 -16.84
C ILE A 652 -28.70 -4.59 -18.16
N SER A 653 -28.00 -5.58 -18.74
CA SER A 653 -28.45 -6.25 -19.95
C SER A 653 -29.65 -7.17 -19.69
N ASN A 654 -29.62 -7.97 -18.63
CA ASN A 654 -30.67 -8.90 -18.26
C ASN A 654 -30.79 -9.05 -16.74
N TYR A 655 -31.99 -9.24 -16.20
CA TYR A 655 -32.23 -9.49 -14.76
C TYR A 655 -31.96 -10.93 -14.35
N SER A 656 -32.02 -11.89 -15.25
CA SER A 656 -31.88 -13.31 -14.97
C SER A 656 -30.85 -13.92 -15.92
N SER A 657 -29.58 -13.83 -15.56
CA SER A 657 -28.49 -14.35 -16.37
C SER A 657 -28.16 -15.82 -16.06
N GLY A 658 -28.69 -16.39 -14.97
CA GLY A 658 -28.26 -17.69 -14.42
C GLY A 658 -26.91 -17.63 -13.68
N ASN A 659 -26.25 -16.45 -13.65
CA ASN A 659 -25.02 -16.22 -12.91
C ASN A 659 -25.34 -15.78 -11.47
N LYS A 660 -25.07 -16.65 -10.49
CA LYS A 660 -25.38 -16.41 -9.07
C LYS A 660 -24.70 -15.15 -8.51
N GLN A 661 -23.46 -14.87 -8.92
CA GLN A 661 -22.73 -13.71 -8.45
C GLN A 661 -23.37 -12.41 -8.97
N TYR A 662 -23.78 -12.41 -10.21
CA TYR A 662 -24.48 -11.28 -10.83
C TYR A 662 -25.86 -11.03 -10.20
N GLU A 663 -26.62 -12.10 -9.92
CA GLU A 663 -27.90 -11.98 -9.21
C GLU A 663 -27.75 -11.41 -7.79
N GLU A 664 -26.69 -11.83 -7.05
CA GLU A 664 -26.38 -11.28 -5.74
C GLU A 664 -25.99 -9.79 -5.82
N LEU A 665 -25.26 -9.39 -6.85
CA LEU A 665 -24.94 -7.99 -7.12
C LEU A 665 -26.23 -7.16 -7.33
N ILE A 666 -27.16 -7.66 -8.13
CA ILE A 666 -28.47 -6.99 -8.37
C ILE A 666 -29.27 -6.88 -7.07
N LYS A 667 -29.30 -7.94 -6.26
CA LYS A 667 -29.97 -7.92 -4.94
C LYS A 667 -29.30 -6.90 -4.00
N MET A 668 -27.97 -6.83 -4.00
CA MET A 668 -27.21 -5.85 -3.23
C MET A 668 -27.57 -4.42 -3.67
N ALA A 669 -27.55 -4.11 -4.96
CA ALA A 669 -27.93 -2.81 -5.48
C ALA A 669 -29.34 -2.38 -5.02
N ARG A 670 -30.31 -3.29 -5.10
CA ARG A 670 -31.70 -3.03 -4.63
C ARG A 670 -31.76 -2.78 -3.12
N ARG A 671 -31.01 -3.54 -2.30
CA ARG A 671 -30.92 -3.34 -0.83
C ARG A 671 -30.32 -1.98 -0.48
N GLN A 672 -29.39 -1.48 -1.28
CA GLN A 672 -28.78 -0.15 -1.13
C GLN A 672 -29.69 0.99 -1.65
N GLY A 673 -30.87 0.69 -2.16
CA GLY A 673 -31.79 1.68 -2.72
C GLY A 673 -31.44 2.17 -4.13
N VAL A 674 -30.50 1.48 -4.81
CA VAL A 674 -30.14 1.80 -6.19
C VAL A 674 -31.25 1.37 -7.14
N LYS A 675 -31.66 2.27 -8.03
CA LYS A 675 -32.68 1.97 -9.06
C LYS A 675 -32.06 1.06 -10.11
N VAL A 676 -32.48 -0.20 -10.16
CA VAL A 676 -32.00 -1.18 -11.15
C VAL A 676 -32.95 -1.20 -12.35
N ASN A 677 -32.44 -0.80 -13.52
CA ASN A 677 -33.15 -0.73 -14.78
C ASN A 677 -32.56 -1.74 -15.77
N GLN A 678 -33.41 -2.44 -16.49
CA GLN A 678 -33.00 -3.18 -17.69
C GLN A 678 -32.92 -2.20 -18.87
N ALA A 679 -31.81 -2.23 -19.61
CA ALA A 679 -31.62 -1.38 -20.76
C ALA A 679 -32.26 -2.02 -22.00
N TYR A 680 -32.91 -1.22 -22.83
CA TYR A 680 -33.49 -1.63 -24.08
C TYR A 680 -32.88 -0.88 -25.27
N SER A 681 -32.93 -1.50 -26.45
CA SER A 681 -32.49 -0.84 -27.69
C SER A 681 -33.28 0.45 -27.91
N GLY A 682 -32.58 1.55 -28.12
CA GLY A 682 -33.14 2.90 -28.24
C GLY A 682 -33.23 3.71 -26.96
N ASP A 683 -32.89 3.14 -25.79
CA ASP A 683 -32.79 3.91 -24.55
C ASP A 683 -31.71 4.97 -24.66
N ILE A 684 -32.03 6.20 -24.27
CA ILE A 684 -31.11 7.35 -24.36
C ILE A 684 -30.96 7.97 -22.99
N LEU A 685 -29.72 8.13 -22.54
CA LEU A 685 -29.36 9.01 -21.46
C LEU A 685 -28.72 10.27 -22.05
N GLN A 686 -29.26 11.43 -21.78
CA GLN A 686 -28.77 12.69 -22.28
C GLN A 686 -28.27 13.59 -21.12
N ALA A 687 -27.07 14.15 -21.26
CA ALA A 687 -26.51 15.14 -20.36
C ALA A 687 -25.92 16.32 -21.17
N GLY A 688 -26.73 17.37 -21.32
CA GLY A 688 -26.42 18.49 -22.20
C GLY A 688 -26.35 18.06 -23.67
N GLU A 689 -25.25 18.34 -24.34
CA GLU A 689 -24.95 17.95 -25.72
C GLU A 689 -24.35 16.54 -25.86
N THR A 690 -24.20 15.80 -24.76
CA THR A 690 -23.66 14.46 -24.74
C THR A 690 -24.81 13.48 -24.59
N SER A 691 -24.93 12.52 -25.50
CA SER A 691 -25.91 11.45 -25.44
C SER A 691 -25.22 10.09 -25.36
N VAL A 692 -25.77 9.22 -24.53
CA VAL A 692 -25.40 7.80 -24.45
C VAL A 692 -26.62 6.98 -24.85
N ILE A 693 -26.47 6.18 -25.89
CA ILE A 693 -27.60 5.46 -26.53
C ILE A 693 -27.30 3.97 -26.44
N CYS A 694 -28.23 3.19 -25.93
CA CYS A 694 -28.22 1.75 -26.06
C CYS A 694 -28.62 1.37 -27.49
N LEU A 695 -27.65 0.97 -28.32
CA LEU A 695 -27.92 0.59 -29.71
C LEU A 695 -28.59 -0.78 -29.79
N ALA A 696 -28.20 -1.72 -28.94
CA ALA A 696 -28.75 -3.06 -28.87
C ALA A 696 -28.60 -3.65 -27.45
N ASN A 697 -29.58 -4.44 -27.04
CA ASN A 697 -29.47 -5.41 -25.96
C ASN A 697 -29.48 -6.80 -26.57
N THR A 698 -28.30 -7.35 -26.85
CA THR A 698 -28.14 -8.60 -27.59
C THR A 698 -28.64 -9.81 -26.81
N GLY A 699 -28.69 -9.74 -25.46
CA GLY A 699 -29.27 -10.78 -24.63
C GLY A 699 -30.78 -10.97 -24.82
N LEU A 700 -31.49 -9.90 -25.16
CA LEU A 700 -32.93 -9.93 -25.46
C LEU A 700 -33.20 -10.29 -26.92
N GLU A 701 -32.29 -9.92 -27.81
CA GLU A 701 -32.47 -10.02 -29.26
C GLU A 701 -31.94 -11.36 -29.83
N TYR A 702 -30.90 -11.95 -29.23
CA TYR A 702 -30.18 -13.12 -29.77
C TYR A 702 -29.98 -14.30 -28.79
N GLY A 703 -30.18 -14.12 -27.49
CA GLY A 703 -30.17 -15.14 -26.43
C GLY A 703 -28.93 -16.02 -26.25
N GLY A 704 -28.31 -15.95 -25.08
CA GLY A 704 -27.38 -16.94 -24.50
C GLY A 704 -25.89 -16.70 -24.68
N GLY A 705 -25.11 -16.74 -23.58
CA GLY A 705 -23.64 -16.71 -23.50
C GLY A 705 -23.05 -15.32 -23.60
N ASN A 706 -21.80 -15.19 -24.10
CA ASN A 706 -21.11 -13.90 -24.32
C ASN A 706 -21.85 -12.95 -25.24
N ASN A 707 -22.94 -13.43 -25.86
CA ASN A 707 -23.83 -12.66 -26.71
C ASN A 707 -24.89 -11.86 -25.94
N GLU A 708 -24.95 -11.98 -24.60
CA GLU A 708 -25.88 -11.25 -23.74
C GLU A 708 -25.32 -9.89 -23.31
N GLY A 709 -24.99 -9.01 -24.25
CA GLY A 709 -24.32 -7.74 -23.94
C GLY A 709 -25.13 -6.51 -24.37
N LEU A 710 -24.79 -5.37 -23.78
CA LEU A 710 -25.24 -4.05 -24.23
C LEU A 710 -24.22 -3.47 -25.18
N VAL A 711 -24.69 -3.04 -26.36
CA VAL A 711 -23.93 -2.24 -27.32
C VAL A 711 -24.30 -0.78 -27.11
N ILE A 712 -23.34 0.04 -26.72
CA ILE A 712 -23.55 1.42 -26.29
C ILE A 712 -22.80 2.38 -27.24
N SER A 713 -23.49 3.44 -27.68
CA SER A 713 -22.86 4.55 -28.41
C SER A 713 -22.91 5.82 -27.55
N LEU A 714 -21.75 6.50 -27.43
CA LEU A 714 -21.66 7.83 -26.84
C LEU A 714 -21.41 8.82 -27.98
N GLN A 715 -22.24 9.87 -28.03
CA GLN A 715 -22.09 10.94 -29.00
C GLN A 715 -22.00 12.31 -28.34
N ARG A 716 -21.00 13.10 -28.73
CA ARG A 716 -20.89 14.51 -28.39
C ARG A 716 -20.45 15.33 -29.59
N GLY A 717 -21.30 16.27 -29.99
CA GLY A 717 -21.06 17.02 -31.22
C GLY A 717 -20.90 16.06 -32.41
N ASN A 718 -19.77 16.11 -33.07
CA ASN A 718 -19.45 15.26 -34.22
C ASN A 718 -18.69 13.98 -33.83
N THR A 719 -18.23 13.86 -32.58
CA THR A 719 -17.45 12.68 -32.13
C THR A 719 -18.38 11.59 -31.61
N ARG A 720 -18.22 10.39 -32.15
CA ARG A 720 -18.93 9.20 -31.72
C ARG A 720 -17.99 8.09 -31.25
N LEU A 721 -18.30 7.52 -30.07
CA LEU A 721 -17.60 6.38 -29.48
C LEU A 721 -18.53 5.18 -29.44
N LEU A 722 -18.01 3.99 -29.76
CA LEU A 722 -18.74 2.73 -29.67
C LEU A 722 -18.13 1.83 -28.60
N PHE A 723 -19.01 1.31 -27.74
CA PHE A 723 -18.72 0.33 -26.68
C PHE A 723 -19.54 -0.94 -26.97
N PRO A 724 -18.96 -1.92 -27.66
CA PRO A 724 -19.70 -3.11 -28.08
C PRO A 724 -19.85 -4.17 -26.98
N GLY A 725 -19.15 -4.03 -25.85
CA GLY A 725 -19.02 -5.09 -24.86
C GLY A 725 -18.24 -6.28 -25.42
N ASP A 726 -18.58 -7.49 -24.99
CA ASP A 726 -17.86 -8.72 -25.38
C ASP A 726 -18.58 -9.53 -26.48
N ILE A 727 -19.31 -8.82 -27.38
CA ILE A 727 -19.98 -9.47 -28.52
C ILE A 727 -18.99 -10.24 -29.41
N ASP A 728 -19.46 -11.37 -29.93
CA ASP A 728 -18.71 -12.19 -30.89
C ASP A 728 -19.03 -11.81 -32.35
N SER A 729 -18.31 -12.41 -33.29
CA SER A 729 -18.50 -12.16 -34.73
C SER A 729 -19.89 -12.52 -35.27
N ASN A 730 -20.62 -13.42 -34.62
CA ASN A 730 -21.99 -13.73 -35.00
C ASN A 730 -22.94 -12.61 -34.62
N THR A 731 -22.79 -12.07 -33.44
CA THR A 731 -23.55 -10.91 -32.96
C THR A 731 -23.24 -9.66 -33.78
N GLU A 732 -21.96 -9.44 -34.15
CA GLU A 732 -21.53 -8.36 -35.05
C GLU A 732 -22.30 -8.43 -36.39
N LYS A 733 -22.38 -9.60 -37.03
CA LYS A 733 -23.14 -9.81 -38.25
C LYS A 733 -24.64 -9.51 -38.07
N GLY A 734 -25.20 -9.90 -36.95
CA GLY A 734 -26.58 -9.59 -36.59
C GLY A 734 -26.84 -8.08 -36.49
N LEU A 735 -25.97 -7.33 -35.84
CA LEU A 735 -26.06 -5.88 -35.73
C LEU A 735 -25.97 -5.18 -37.07
N ILE A 736 -25.07 -5.64 -37.95
CA ILE A 736 -24.98 -5.16 -39.34
C ILE A 736 -26.29 -5.43 -40.10
N ALA A 737 -26.81 -6.66 -40.01
CA ALA A 737 -28.05 -7.06 -40.71
C ALA A 737 -29.28 -6.27 -40.25
N MET A 738 -29.33 -5.82 -38.99
CA MET A 738 -30.38 -4.93 -38.47
C MET A 738 -30.31 -3.49 -38.99
N GLY A 739 -29.29 -3.12 -39.76
CA GLY A 739 -29.13 -1.77 -40.25
C GLY A 739 -28.86 -0.75 -39.16
N LYS A 740 -28.26 -1.17 -38.01
CA LYS A 740 -27.91 -0.26 -36.93
C LYS A 740 -26.79 0.68 -37.37
N THR A 741 -26.87 1.93 -36.97
CA THR A 741 -25.80 2.94 -37.24
C THR A 741 -24.61 2.71 -36.34
N LEU A 742 -23.63 1.95 -36.81
CA LEU A 742 -22.45 1.57 -36.05
C LEU A 742 -21.27 2.53 -36.26
N SER A 743 -21.27 3.37 -37.30
CA SER A 743 -20.18 4.30 -37.63
C SER A 743 -19.77 5.14 -36.43
N SER A 744 -18.51 5.09 -36.07
CA SER A 744 -17.95 5.74 -34.86
C SER A 744 -16.48 6.07 -35.04
N ASP A 745 -16.05 7.26 -34.59
CA ASP A 745 -14.66 7.73 -34.71
C ASP A 745 -13.71 6.93 -33.83
N ILE A 746 -14.21 6.49 -32.66
CA ILE A 746 -13.44 5.74 -31.67
C ILE A 746 -14.17 4.47 -31.28
N LEU A 747 -13.48 3.34 -31.36
CA LEU A 747 -14.00 2.02 -31.01
C LEU A 747 -13.26 1.49 -29.77
N LEU A 748 -13.98 1.11 -28.72
CA LEU A 748 -13.46 0.16 -27.76
C LEU A 748 -13.55 -1.24 -28.38
N ALA A 749 -12.42 -1.93 -28.54
CA ALA A 749 -12.40 -3.22 -29.19
C ALA A 749 -13.30 -4.23 -28.48
N ALA A 750 -14.15 -4.91 -29.23
CA ALA A 750 -15.05 -5.94 -28.68
C ALA A 750 -14.24 -7.07 -28.04
N HIS A 751 -14.71 -7.57 -26.89
CA HIS A 751 -14.13 -8.71 -26.18
C HIS A 751 -12.61 -8.57 -26.00
N HIS A 752 -12.18 -7.37 -25.57
CA HIS A 752 -10.75 -7.03 -25.32
C HIS A 752 -9.85 -7.19 -26.56
N GLY A 753 -10.40 -7.19 -27.75
CA GLY A 753 -9.66 -7.46 -28.98
C GLY A 753 -9.46 -8.94 -29.29
N SER A 754 -10.35 -9.82 -28.79
CA SER A 754 -10.33 -11.27 -29.04
C SER A 754 -10.35 -11.60 -30.53
N SER A 755 -9.79 -12.76 -30.90
CA SER A 755 -9.89 -13.33 -32.26
C SER A 755 -11.30 -13.80 -32.64
N SER A 756 -12.20 -13.96 -31.65
CA SER A 756 -13.62 -14.29 -31.87
C SER A 756 -14.48 -13.08 -32.22
N SER A 757 -13.92 -11.88 -32.19
CA SER A 757 -14.61 -10.60 -32.34
C SER A 757 -13.81 -9.65 -33.23
N ASN A 758 -14.35 -8.48 -33.51
CA ASN A 758 -13.72 -7.45 -34.34
C ASN A 758 -13.52 -7.94 -35.79
N SER A 759 -14.54 -8.55 -36.35
CA SER A 759 -14.50 -9.02 -37.73
C SER A 759 -14.22 -7.86 -38.71
N PRO A 760 -13.53 -8.12 -39.86
CA PRO A 760 -13.25 -7.06 -40.85
C PRO A 760 -14.51 -6.34 -41.30
N GLU A 761 -15.60 -7.06 -41.50
CA GLU A 761 -16.91 -6.51 -41.90
C GLU A 761 -17.46 -5.56 -40.85
N PHE A 762 -17.33 -5.90 -39.57
CA PHE A 762 -17.76 -5.03 -38.47
C PHE A 762 -16.90 -3.77 -38.40
N LEU A 763 -15.56 -3.92 -38.50
CA LEU A 763 -14.63 -2.81 -38.48
C LEU A 763 -14.83 -1.87 -39.68
N GLU A 764 -15.20 -2.38 -40.86
CA GLU A 764 -15.54 -1.55 -42.01
C GLU A 764 -16.85 -0.78 -41.83
N GLN A 765 -17.86 -1.35 -41.14
CA GLN A 765 -19.10 -0.63 -40.81
C GLN A 765 -18.91 0.42 -39.71
N VAL A 766 -18.06 0.16 -38.75
CA VAL A 766 -17.72 1.13 -37.69
C VAL A 766 -16.84 2.24 -38.25
N ALA A 767 -15.92 1.93 -39.14
CA ALA A 767 -14.95 2.83 -39.76
C ALA A 767 -14.17 3.70 -38.74
N PRO A 768 -13.56 3.10 -37.69
CA PRO A 768 -12.97 3.85 -36.61
C PRO A 768 -11.67 4.56 -37.03
N GLN A 769 -11.46 5.79 -36.53
CA GLN A 769 -10.20 6.52 -36.68
C GLN A 769 -9.17 6.09 -35.60
N THR A 770 -9.63 5.54 -34.48
CA THR A 770 -8.78 5.02 -33.39
C THR A 770 -9.49 3.85 -32.73
N ILE A 771 -8.73 2.79 -32.41
CA ILE A 771 -9.21 1.64 -31.65
C ILE A 771 -8.49 1.62 -30.31
N ILE A 772 -9.29 1.49 -29.21
CA ILE A 772 -8.80 1.34 -27.84
C ILE A 772 -9.01 -0.09 -27.40
N VAL A 773 -8.01 -0.70 -26.77
CA VAL A 773 -8.10 -2.07 -26.23
C VAL A 773 -7.91 -2.00 -24.72
N SER A 774 -8.94 -2.43 -23.98
CA SER A 774 -8.87 -2.64 -22.54
C SER A 774 -8.52 -4.10 -22.27
N ALA A 775 -7.26 -4.42 -22.02
CA ALA A 775 -6.80 -5.78 -21.78
C ALA A 775 -5.61 -5.84 -20.83
N GLY A 776 -5.48 -6.98 -20.15
CA GLY A 776 -4.33 -7.23 -19.25
C GLY A 776 -3.08 -7.69 -20.01
N ARG A 777 -1.93 -7.53 -19.35
CA ARG A 777 -0.64 -8.04 -19.85
C ARG A 777 -0.54 -9.56 -19.66
N SER A 778 -1.15 -10.35 -20.53
CA SER A 778 -1.08 -11.82 -20.46
C SER A 778 -0.60 -12.40 -21.79
N ARG A 779 0.40 -13.30 -21.73
CA ARG A 779 0.82 -14.05 -22.93
C ARG A 779 -0.05 -15.27 -23.21
N LYS A 780 -0.91 -15.69 -22.27
CA LYS A 780 -1.80 -16.83 -22.51
C LYS A 780 -2.98 -16.47 -23.39
N THR A 781 -3.48 -15.28 -23.26
CA THR A 781 -4.49 -14.66 -24.10
C THR A 781 -3.79 -13.52 -24.81
N LEU A 782 -3.47 -13.71 -26.10
CA LEU A 782 -2.87 -12.67 -26.96
C LEU A 782 -3.96 -11.66 -27.28
N PHE A 783 -4.24 -10.75 -26.34
CA PHE A 783 -5.08 -9.61 -26.61
C PHE A 783 -4.22 -8.37 -26.82
N PRO A 784 -4.53 -7.58 -27.83
CA PRO A 784 -5.44 -7.87 -28.94
C PRO A 784 -4.89 -8.97 -29.88
N SER A 785 -5.81 -9.63 -30.59
CA SER A 785 -5.47 -10.69 -31.55
C SER A 785 -4.56 -10.17 -32.65
N GLU A 786 -3.76 -11.07 -33.23
CA GLU A 786 -2.87 -10.75 -34.36
C GLU A 786 -3.67 -10.18 -35.55
N GLN A 787 -4.86 -10.73 -35.79
CA GLN A 787 -5.74 -10.26 -36.87
C GLN A 787 -6.13 -8.77 -36.69
N LEU A 788 -6.49 -8.36 -35.46
CA LEU A 788 -6.81 -6.96 -35.18
C LEU A 788 -5.58 -6.06 -35.35
N ARG A 789 -4.42 -6.50 -34.87
CA ARG A 789 -3.15 -5.76 -35.04
C ARG A 789 -2.80 -5.57 -36.52
N GLU A 790 -2.92 -6.63 -37.32
CA GLU A 790 -2.64 -6.62 -38.74
C GLU A 790 -3.62 -5.70 -39.49
N TYR A 791 -4.93 -5.79 -39.18
CA TYR A 791 -5.95 -4.90 -39.75
C TYR A 791 -5.62 -3.43 -39.49
N CYS A 792 -5.30 -3.09 -38.23
CA CYS A 792 -4.92 -1.72 -37.85
C CYS A 792 -3.65 -1.24 -38.55
N THR A 793 -2.67 -2.10 -38.68
CA THR A 793 -1.40 -1.79 -39.36
C THR A 793 -1.60 -1.49 -40.86
N ILE A 794 -2.38 -2.33 -41.55
CA ILE A 794 -2.68 -2.18 -42.97
C ILE A 794 -3.47 -0.90 -43.24
N ARG A 795 -4.44 -0.60 -42.42
CA ARG A 795 -5.32 0.58 -42.55
C ARG A 795 -4.75 1.84 -41.88
N GLN A 796 -3.59 1.76 -41.22
CA GLN A 796 -2.93 2.85 -40.50
C GLN A 796 -3.83 3.43 -39.38
N ILE A 797 -4.65 2.58 -38.73
CA ILE A 797 -5.49 2.98 -37.60
C ILE A 797 -4.69 2.86 -36.30
N PRO A 798 -4.57 3.95 -35.49
CA PRO A 798 -3.94 3.90 -34.18
C PRO A 798 -4.63 2.88 -33.28
N LEU A 799 -3.84 1.94 -32.73
CA LEU A 799 -4.28 0.93 -31.76
C LEU A 799 -3.67 1.29 -30.40
N LEU A 800 -4.52 1.65 -29.44
CA LEU A 800 -4.10 2.11 -28.11
C LEU A 800 -4.47 1.06 -27.06
N GLU A 801 -3.48 0.44 -26.43
CA GLU A 801 -3.65 -0.61 -25.42
C GLU A 801 -3.44 -0.08 -24.01
N THR A 802 -4.42 -0.28 -23.11
CA THR A 802 -4.28 0.10 -21.69
C THR A 802 -3.14 -0.64 -21.01
N SER A 803 -2.85 -1.88 -21.43
CA SER A 803 -1.72 -2.67 -20.95
C SER A 803 -0.34 -2.04 -21.20
N GLU A 804 -0.19 -1.24 -22.28
CA GLU A 804 1.07 -0.58 -22.64
C GLU A 804 1.13 0.88 -22.22
N LYS A 805 0.01 1.60 -22.41
CA LYS A 805 -0.09 3.06 -22.23
C LYS A 805 -0.62 3.45 -20.85
N GLY A 806 -1.10 2.49 -20.06
CA GLY A 806 -1.91 2.77 -18.88
C GLY A 806 -3.30 3.26 -19.22
N SER A 807 -3.96 3.92 -18.30
CA SER A 807 -5.27 4.50 -18.56
C SER A 807 -5.20 5.54 -19.68
N ILE A 808 -6.23 5.54 -20.53
CA ILE A 808 -6.35 6.43 -21.68
C ILE A 808 -7.50 7.39 -21.40
N ARG A 809 -7.29 8.68 -21.56
CA ARG A 809 -8.28 9.73 -21.36
C ARG A 809 -8.55 10.46 -22.65
N LEU A 810 -9.83 10.54 -22.98
CA LEU A 810 -10.32 11.36 -24.08
C LEU A 810 -11.00 12.61 -23.52
N GLU A 811 -10.63 13.78 -23.98
CA GLU A 811 -11.36 15.03 -23.74
C GLU A 811 -12.13 15.40 -24.98
N LEU A 812 -13.45 15.23 -24.89
CA LEU A 812 -14.37 15.50 -26.00
C LEU A 812 -14.76 16.99 -25.99
N LYS A 813 -14.22 17.75 -26.92
CA LYS A 813 -14.57 19.14 -27.22
C LYS A 813 -15.58 19.15 -28.37
N GLU A 814 -16.20 20.29 -28.65
CA GLU A 814 -17.22 20.39 -29.70
C GLU A 814 -16.71 20.00 -31.11
N GLN A 815 -15.45 20.29 -31.42
CA GLN A 815 -14.86 20.04 -32.75
C GLN A 815 -13.61 19.17 -32.74
N THR A 816 -13.04 18.87 -31.60
CA THR A 816 -11.78 18.13 -31.48
C THR A 816 -11.81 17.18 -30.29
N THR A 817 -11.16 16.04 -30.43
CA THR A 817 -10.92 15.10 -29.32
C THR A 817 -9.42 15.10 -28.99
N GLU A 818 -9.09 15.36 -27.74
CA GLU A 818 -7.71 15.26 -27.24
C GLU A 818 -7.52 13.93 -26.52
N ILE A 819 -6.46 13.21 -26.89
CA ILE A 819 -6.08 11.93 -26.25
C ILE A 819 -4.91 12.19 -25.34
N ALA A 820 -5.07 11.86 -24.06
CA ALA A 820 -4.02 11.87 -23.07
C ALA A 820 -3.80 10.46 -22.52
N MET A 821 -2.54 10.09 -22.37
CA MET A 821 -2.11 8.81 -21.80
C MET A 821 -1.23 9.05 -20.59
N LEU A 822 -1.12 8.08 -19.71
CA LEU A 822 -0.17 8.14 -18.60
C LEU A 822 1.22 7.83 -19.12
N LYS A 823 2.10 8.82 -19.06
CA LYS A 823 3.49 8.68 -19.47
C LYS A 823 4.30 7.91 -18.42
N ASP A 824 5.33 7.21 -18.90
CA ASP A 824 6.44 6.70 -18.10
C ASP A 824 6.16 5.43 -17.26
N LEU A 825 5.19 4.61 -17.62
CA LEU A 825 4.95 3.30 -16.97
C LEU A 825 6.15 2.34 -17.07
N GLN A 826 7.03 2.55 -18.07
CA GLN A 826 8.25 1.76 -18.26
C GLN A 826 9.47 2.32 -17.52
N LYS A 827 9.39 3.54 -16.96
CA LYS A 827 10.48 4.14 -16.20
C LYS A 827 10.68 3.47 -14.85
N ASN A 828 11.87 3.71 -14.30
CA ASN A 828 12.26 3.29 -12.97
C ASN A 828 11.12 3.51 -11.95
N PRO A 829 10.60 2.44 -11.31
CA PRO A 829 9.45 2.54 -10.40
C PRO A 829 9.73 3.46 -9.20
N LEU A 830 10.99 3.61 -8.76
CA LEU A 830 11.35 4.49 -7.65
C LEU A 830 11.35 5.99 -8.02
N ARG A 831 11.30 6.32 -9.31
CA ARG A 831 11.30 7.71 -9.84
C ARG A 831 10.03 8.06 -10.61
N ARG A 832 9.10 7.12 -10.73
CA ARG A 832 7.87 7.28 -11.52
C ARG A 832 6.93 8.28 -10.86
N ARG A 833 6.32 9.17 -11.67
CA ARG A 833 5.22 10.05 -11.26
C ARG A 833 3.93 9.52 -11.88
N HIS A 834 3.06 8.91 -11.07
CA HIS A 834 1.80 8.30 -11.53
C HIS A 834 0.68 9.29 -11.89
N ASP A 835 0.83 10.57 -11.56
CA ASP A 835 -0.30 11.50 -11.54
C ASP A 835 -0.31 12.48 -12.72
N THR A 836 0.57 12.32 -13.72
CA THR A 836 0.62 13.26 -14.83
C THR A 836 0.10 12.68 -16.13
N TRP A 837 -1.10 13.11 -16.49
CA TRP A 837 -1.62 12.95 -17.84
C TRP A 837 -0.79 13.79 -18.81
N GLN A 838 -0.31 13.19 -19.88
CA GLN A 838 0.34 13.93 -20.96
C GLN A 838 -0.50 13.79 -22.22
N THR A 839 -0.92 14.93 -22.75
CA THR A 839 -1.57 15.00 -24.05
C THR A 839 -0.54 14.57 -25.10
N THR A 840 -0.75 13.40 -25.70
CA THR A 840 0.19 12.78 -26.62
C THR A 840 -0.20 13.02 -28.07
N GLU A 841 -1.51 13.13 -28.35
CA GLU A 841 -2.04 13.33 -29.68
C GLU A 841 -3.30 14.20 -29.61
N ARG A 842 -3.45 15.08 -30.62
CA ARG A 842 -4.69 15.76 -30.93
C ARG A 842 -5.26 15.13 -32.17
N ILE A 843 -6.30 14.33 -32.02
CA ILE A 843 -7.07 13.88 -33.16
C ILE A 843 -8.10 14.95 -33.46
N THR A 844 -7.92 15.62 -34.59
CA THR A 844 -8.95 16.53 -35.11
C THR A 844 -9.91 15.66 -35.90
N VAL A 845 -11.09 15.42 -35.37
CA VAL A 845 -12.15 14.75 -36.12
C VAL A 845 -12.53 15.67 -37.26
N ARG A 846 -12.06 15.36 -38.50
CA ARG A 846 -12.40 16.14 -39.70
C ARG A 846 -13.83 15.79 -40.10
N LYS A 847 -14.62 16.85 -40.37
CA LYS A 847 -15.79 16.71 -41.23
C LYS A 847 -15.30 16.38 -42.65
N GLU A 848 -15.69 15.27 -43.24
CA GLU A 848 -15.95 15.17 -44.66
C GLU A 848 -17.43 15.39 -44.91
#